data_815466800d4c8ec3be516b5e4d8177c3
#
_entry.id   815466800d4c8ec3be516b5e4d8177c3
#
_cell.length_a   1.000
_cell.length_b   1.000
_cell.length_c   1.000
_cell.angle_alpha   90.00
_cell.angle_beta   90.00
_cell.angle_gamma   90.00
#
_symmetry.space_group_name_H-M   'P 1'
#
loop_
_entity.id
_entity.type
_entity.pdbx_description
1 polymer ?
#
loop_
_entity_poly.entity_id
_entity_poly.type
_entity_poly.pdbx_seq_one_letter_code
_entity_poly.pdbx_strand_id
1 'polypeptide(L)'
;MGTLIYIFAGWTIYAAFRYFGIFSERSVKDVLGWLVKFIGYYAVALMIAAVIFLPVIMTLFGTDRFQAENYVPLLYDKIYYEKYLGDLIGENMIQWGVAGYSAVAMAGVFVLFSRKKKYLDLKLGFGLLNLFLLVPFAGHVLNGFSYVSNRWIWAYGMMIAYIFVKAYPELFTLTVREKKKIFVMTVAYCVLALFAKAARTQRNMAGVLVLVLAVFTVTSFGNIFLQGKYMCGLLSALLVVSIMLNVSYQYSYEKDYLSEFAAEEESLDKLESNTDKAVLAAGDSGVYRYDQYGALPYDNTSMYMGTNSTAYYFSLANSSISDFFSEMYLNTPWEQHYENLDGRTILDRLASVKYFVISGDNFRYLSYGYNKEKGSAGKGKSECRAYENENALPLGYTYDSYIPESEYEKMDVVKKQQALMDGVVLEESTLPEASVDADNENIQYRMEAGDGCALSKGAIRVTKEGAQMKLVFHGLTDSENYLIADNLDYDSLSPRELIGNSQWKKMSEYDQNKVLDEDSRWRYWKESKEAAMTVSSNDVTKTIKIFTDKYNAYSGRHDFLCNMGYSRSGVRTMTITFANTGVYTYDKLRVVSQPVQGIEEKTVKLGEEALENVKMGTNEITGDISVSERKALVLSVPYSKGFTAYVDGKETKLQKANTMFMALELEPGSHEIRLTYCTPYLKAGMLLSVLGLVIYVMLVFRKKK
;
A
#
# COMPACT_ATOMS: atom_id res chain seq x y z
N MET A 1 -7.78 -8.09 9.97
CA MET A 1 -8.32 -9.37 9.46
C MET A 1 -7.31 -10.50 9.54
N GLY A 2 -6.10 -10.33 9.05
CA GLY A 2 -5.03 -11.34 9.14
C GLY A 2 -4.83 -11.91 10.54
N THR A 3 -4.74 -11.06 11.56
CA THR A 3 -4.55 -11.49 12.97
C THR A 3 -5.65 -12.44 13.46
N LEU A 4 -6.90 -12.23 13.05
CA LEU A 4 -8.02 -13.11 13.42
C LEU A 4 -7.92 -14.47 12.72
N ILE A 5 -7.53 -14.48 11.44
CA ILE A 5 -7.26 -15.71 10.68
C ILE A 5 -6.10 -16.48 11.33
N TYR A 6 -5.05 -15.81 11.78
CA TYR A 6 -3.93 -16.41 12.47
C TYR A 6 -4.33 -17.06 13.80
N ILE A 7 -5.08 -16.32 14.63
CA ILE A 7 -5.57 -16.84 15.90
C ILE A 7 -6.47 -18.05 15.65
N PHE A 8 -7.37 -17.97 14.67
CA PHE A 8 -8.26 -19.07 14.30
C PHE A 8 -7.49 -20.28 13.78
N ALA A 9 -6.59 -20.09 12.81
CA ALA A 9 -5.79 -21.17 12.26
C ALA A 9 -4.87 -21.79 13.33
N GLY A 10 -4.16 -20.98 14.10
CA GLY A 10 -3.29 -21.43 15.18
C GLY A 10 -4.05 -22.19 16.27
N TRP A 11 -5.20 -21.68 16.70
CA TRP A 11 -6.05 -22.34 17.69
C TRP A 11 -6.70 -23.62 17.13
N THR A 12 -7.10 -23.63 15.85
CA THR A 12 -7.68 -24.82 15.21
C THR A 12 -6.64 -25.92 15.08
N ILE A 13 -5.42 -25.56 14.64
CA ILE A 13 -4.29 -26.50 14.57
C ILE A 13 -3.92 -27.00 15.97
N TYR A 14 -3.75 -26.11 16.94
CA TYR A 14 -3.46 -26.46 18.35
C TYR A 14 -4.57 -27.35 18.93
N ALA A 15 -5.82 -26.99 18.74
CA ALA A 15 -6.96 -27.75 19.22
C ALA A 15 -7.07 -29.11 18.54
N ALA A 16 -6.81 -29.20 17.24
CA ALA A 16 -6.73 -30.48 16.52
C ALA A 16 -5.61 -31.35 17.12
N PHE A 17 -4.41 -30.82 17.27
CA PHE A 17 -3.28 -31.54 17.85
C PHE A 17 -3.54 -31.96 19.30
N ARG A 18 -4.15 -31.09 20.10
CA ARG A 18 -4.50 -31.37 21.50
C ARG A 18 -5.65 -32.35 21.60
N TYR A 19 -6.67 -32.22 20.78
CA TYR A 19 -7.88 -33.04 20.78
C TYR A 19 -7.62 -34.44 20.25
N PHE A 20 -6.91 -34.57 19.16
CA PHE A 20 -6.51 -35.86 18.65
C PHE A 20 -5.49 -36.56 19.58
N GLY A 21 -4.97 -35.81 20.60
CA GLY A 21 -3.97 -36.28 21.59
C GLY A 21 -2.90 -37.01 20.85
N ILE A 22 -2.69 -36.61 19.67
CA ILE A 22 -2.29 -37.22 18.54
C ILE A 22 -2.64 -38.67 18.70
N PHE A 23 -3.75 -39.06 19.00
CA PHE A 23 -3.66 -40.35 19.16
C PHE A 23 -4.28 -41.01 20.34
N SER A 24 -5.16 -40.32 21.01
CA SER A 24 -6.06 -40.99 21.94
C SER A 24 -7.30 -41.47 21.17
N GLU A 25 -7.92 -42.52 21.65
CA GLU A 25 -9.08 -43.28 21.17
C GLU A 25 -10.39 -42.47 21.01
N ARG A 26 -10.34 -41.18 20.56
CA ARG A 26 -11.53 -40.34 20.45
C ARG A 26 -12.16 -40.48 19.05
N SER A 27 -13.49 -40.52 19.04
CA SER A 27 -14.24 -40.72 17.79
C SER A 27 -14.28 -39.42 16.96
N VAL A 28 -14.41 -39.56 15.65
CA VAL A 28 -14.66 -38.45 14.71
C VAL A 28 -15.88 -37.61 15.14
N LYS A 29 -16.89 -38.24 15.74
CA LYS A 29 -18.10 -37.57 16.26
C LYS A 29 -17.80 -36.60 17.38
N ASP A 30 -16.85 -36.94 18.27
CA ASP A 30 -16.45 -36.07 19.38
C ASP A 30 -15.69 -34.84 18.86
N VAL A 31 -14.87 -35.02 17.82
CA VAL A 31 -14.15 -33.94 17.11
C VAL A 31 -15.12 -32.97 16.48
N LEU A 32 -16.09 -33.49 15.72
CA LEU A 32 -17.11 -32.67 15.09
C LEU A 32 -17.95 -31.91 16.12
N GLY A 33 -18.34 -32.57 17.22
CA GLY A 33 -19.07 -31.93 18.31
C GLY A 33 -18.28 -30.80 18.97
N TRP A 34 -16.99 -30.97 19.13
CA TRP A 34 -16.11 -29.92 19.65
C TRP A 34 -15.93 -28.77 18.64
N LEU A 35 -15.74 -29.09 17.37
CA LEU A 35 -15.60 -28.10 16.29
C LEU A 35 -16.85 -27.22 16.19
N VAL A 36 -18.05 -27.83 16.23
CA VAL A 36 -19.33 -27.09 16.23
C VAL A 36 -19.43 -26.14 17.42
N LYS A 37 -19.06 -26.61 18.63
CA LYS A 37 -19.03 -25.74 19.82
C LYS A 37 -18.03 -24.58 19.67
N PHE A 38 -16.85 -24.87 19.15
CA PHE A 38 -15.82 -23.85 18.91
C PHE A 38 -16.30 -22.80 17.92
N ILE A 39 -16.86 -23.24 16.77
CA ILE A 39 -17.44 -22.33 15.77
C ILE A 39 -18.56 -21.49 16.40
N GLY A 40 -19.44 -22.12 17.21
CA GLY A 40 -20.50 -21.40 17.89
C GLY A 40 -19.98 -20.31 18.85
N TYR A 41 -19.00 -20.61 19.68
CA TYR A 41 -18.38 -19.61 20.57
C TYR A 41 -17.64 -18.52 19.80
N TYR A 42 -16.98 -18.89 18.70
CA TYR A 42 -16.30 -17.92 17.83
C TYR A 42 -17.31 -17.00 17.15
N ALA A 43 -18.43 -17.53 16.68
CA ALA A 43 -19.52 -16.72 16.10
C ALA A 43 -20.06 -15.69 17.10
N VAL A 44 -20.28 -16.10 18.37
CA VAL A 44 -20.68 -15.17 19.43
C VAL A 44 -19.63 -14.09 19.68
N ALA A 45 -18.34 -14.45 19.69
CA ALA A 45 -17.26 -13.48 19.82
C ALA A 45 -17.23 -12.48 18.65
N LEU A 46 -17.42 -12.95 17.40
CA LEU A 46 -17.54 -12.08 16.23
C LEU A 46 -18.77 -11.18 16.31
N MET A 47 -19.91 -11.70 16.81
CA MET A 47 -21.10 -10.87 17.03
C MET A 47 -20.81 -9.75 18.05
N ILE A 48 -20.13 -10.05 19.17
CA ILE A 48 -19.76 -9.04 20.17
C ILE A 48 -18.86 -7.96 19.55
N ALA A 49 -17.94 -8.34 18.67
CA ALA A 49 -17.05 -7.42 17.98
C ALA A 49 -17.70 -6.72 16.78
N ALA A 50 -18.94 -7.04 16.40
CA ALA A 50 -19.56 -6.64 15.15
C ALA A 50 -19.69 -5.13 14.97
N VAL A 51 -19.79 -4.36 16.06
CA VAL A 51 -19.86 -2.89 16.00
C VAL A 51 -18.65 -2.27 15.27
N ILE A 52 -17.48 -2.88 15.40
CA ILE A 52 -16.26 -2.45 14.68
C ILE A 52 -16.02 -3.38 13.46
N PHE A 53 -16.18 -4.68 13.66
CA PHE A 53 -15.80 -5.69 12.68
C PHE A 53 -16.64 -5.64 11.40
N LEU A 54 -17.96 -5.42 11.52
CA LEU A 54 -18.85 -5.39 10.36
C LEU A 54 -18.58 -4.18 9.45
N PRO A 55 -18.50 -2.93 9.94
CA PRO A 55 -18.08 -1.79 9.12
C PRO A 55 -16.74 -1.99 8.42
N VAL A 56 -15.73 -2.48 9.14
CA VAL A 56 -14.39 -2.71 8.57
C VAL A 56 -14.41 -3.74 7.46
N ILE A 57 -15.08 -4.88 7.68
CA ILE A 57 -15.20 -5.94 6.67
C ILE A 57 -15.93 -5.46 5.41
N MET A 58 -17.05 -4.76 5.60
CA MET A 58 -17.85 -4.27 4.47
C MET A 58 -17.12 -3.19 3.68
N THR A 59 -16.32 -2.35 4.35
CA THR A 59 -15.44 -1.39 3.67
C THR A 59 -14.35 -2.12 2.89
N LEU A 60 -13.71 -3.14 3.47
CA LEU A 60 -12.68 -3.94 2.79
C LEU A 60 -13.20 -4.59 1.50
N PHE A 61 -14.43 -5.12 1.51
CA PHE A 61 -15.04 -5.69 0.30
C PHE A 61 -15.40 -4.64 -0.76
N GLY A 62 -15.52 -3.38 -0.36
CA GLY A 62 -15.79 -2.25 -1.25
C GLY A 62 -14.52 -1.53 -1.73
N THR A 63 -13.31 -1.98 -1.35
CA THR A 63 -12.04 -1.39 -1.80
C THR A 63 -11.38 -2.27 -2.85
N ASP A 64 -10.65 -1.66 -3.78
CA ASP A 64 -9.90 -2.36 -4.84
C ASP A 64 -8.81 -3.28 -4.31
N ARG A 65 -8.45 -3.13 -3.03
CA ARG A 65 -7.42 -3.93 -2.38
C ARG A 65 -7.65 -5.44 -2.43
N PHE A 66 -8.91 -5.89 -2.55
CA PHE A 66 -9.26 -7.30 -2.73
C PHE A 66 -9.42 -7.71 -4.19
N GLN A 67 -9.47 -6.75 -5.11
CA GLN A 67 -9.57 -7.01 -6.54
C GLN A 67 -8.19 -7.16 -7.19
N ALA A 68 -7.13 -6.66 -6.54
CA ALA A 68 -5.76 -6.80 -7.03
C ALA A 68 -5.35 -8.27 -7.12
N GLU A 69 -4.93 -8.72 -8.29
CA GLU A 69 -4.37 -10.04 -8.52
C GLU A 69 -2.98 -10.12 -7.89
N ASN A 70 -2.91 -10.68 -6.68
CA ASN A 70 -1.64 -10.84 -5.98
C ASN A 70 -0.84 -12.01 -6.56
N TYR A 71 0.31 -11.72 -7.12
CA TYR A 71 1.23 -12.76 -7.55
C TYR A 71 1.77 -13.58 -6.37
N VAL A 72 1.59 -14.90 -6.42
CA VAL A 72 2.11 -15.84 -5.44
C VAL A 72 3.20 -16.69 -6.08
N PRO A 73 4.48 -16.41 -5.84
CA PRO A 73 5.56 -17.19 -6.39
C PRO A 73 5.55 -18.61 -5.82
N LEU A 74 5.99 -19.60 -6.62
CA LEU A 74 6.13 -20.98 -6.15
C LEU A 74 7.19 -21.08 -5.03
N LEU A 75 8.26 -20.32 -5.13
CA LEU A 75 9.37 -20.28 -4.17
C LEU A 75 9.72 -18.82 -3.85
N TYR A 76 10.23 -18.58 -2.66
CA TYR A 76 10.88 -17.31 -2.31
C TYR A 76 12.18 -17.13 -3.09
N ASP A 77 12.73 -15.93 -3.07
CA ASP A 77 14.02 -15.63 -3.67
C ASP A 77 15.14 -16.48 -3.02
N LYS A 78 16.17 -16.80 -3.81
CA LYS A 78 17.29 -17.61 -3.36
C LYS A 78 17.91 -17.11 -2.04
N ILE A 79 18.03 -15.79 -1.90
CA ILE A 79 18.62 -15.17 -0.71
C ILE A 79 17.80 -15.46 0.56
N TYR A 80 16.50 -15.64 0.43
CA TYR A 80 15.62 -16.05 1.53
C TYR A 80 16.04 -17.40 2.09
N TYR A 81 16.23 -18.42 1.22
CA TYR A 81 16.64 -19.76 1.65
C TYR A 81 18.07 -19.80 2.15
N GLU A 82 18.96 -19.05 1.54
CA GLU A 82 20.36 -18.94 1.97
C GLU A 82 20.50 -18.39 3.39
N LYS A 83 19.63 -17.48 3.79
CA LYS A 83 19.65 -16.82 5.10
C LYS A 83 18.74 -17.48 6.14
N TYR A 84 17.72 -18.22 5.71
CA TYR A 84 16.59 -18.69 6.51
C TYR A 84 16.98 -19.23 7.91
N LEU A 85 17.87 -20.21 7.99
CA LEU A 85 18.27 -20.80 9.27
C LEU A 85 19.05 -19.83 10.16
N GLY A 86 19.86 -18.97 9.57
CA GLY A 86 20.59 -17.93 10.30
C GLY A 86 19.65 -16.86 10.83
N ASP A 87 18.72 -16.39 10.00
CA ASP A 87 17.79 -15.32 10.32
C ASP A 87 16.80 -15.74 11.42
N LEU A 88 16.45 -17.03 11.52
CA LEU A 88 15.63 -17.56 12.61
C LEU A 88 16.27 -17.36 14.00
N ILE A 89 17.58 -17.53 14.14
CA ILE A 89 18.29 -17.39 15.43
C ILE A 89 18.96 -16.03 15.60
N GLY A 90 19.15 -15.28 14.51
CA GLY A 90 19.71 -13.93 14.49
C GLY A 90 18.66 -12.83 14.60
N GLU A 91 17.37 -13.19 14.67
CA GLU A 91 16.23 -12.25 14.70
C GLU A 91 16.26 -11.23 13.56
N ASN A 92 16.69 -11.63 12.38
CA ASN A 92 16.56 -10.83 11.17
C ASN A 92 15.12 -10.91 10.61
N MET A 93 14.79 -9.95 9.77
CA MET A 93 13.50 -9.92 9.09
C MET A 93 13.39 -11.08 8.10
N ILE A 94 12.32 -11.86 8.22
CA ILE A 94 11.96 -12.97 7.35
C ILE A 94 10.64 -12.63 6.66
N GLN A 95 10.71 -12.04 5.48
CA GLN A 95 9.54 -11.66 4.66
C GLN A 95 8.46 -10.93 5.49
N TRP A 96 8.73 -9.71 5.89
CA TRP A 96 7.84 -8.83 6.68
C TRP A 96 7.58 -9.25 8.15
N GLY A 97 8.37 -10.15 8.70
CA GLY A 97 8.23 -10.55 10.10
C GLY A 97 9.54 -10.90 10.76
N VAL A 98 9.59 -10.84 12.08
CA VAL A 98 10.71 -11.26 12.92
C VAL A 98 10.25 -12.37 13.85
N ALA A 99 11.04 -13.44 14.00
CA ALA A 99 10.65 -14.60 14.82
C ALA A 99 10.48 -14.27 16.33
N GLY A 100 11.23 -13.30 16.82
CA GLY A 100 11.02 -12.71 18.16
C GLY A 100 11.30 -13.65 19.33
N TYR A 101 12.29 -14.54 19.23
CA TYR A 101 12.71 -15.40 20.33
C TYR A 101 14.24 -15.46 20.45
N SER A 102 14.74 -15.70 21.64
CA SER A 102 16.17 -15.88 21.86
C SER A 102 16.70 -17.18 21.28
N ALA A 103 17.89 -17.16 20.67
CA ALA A 103 18.59 -18.35 20.19
C ALA A 103 18.78 -19.45 21.27
N VAL A 104 18.78 -19.10 22.56
CA VAL A 104 18.76 -20.04 23.69
C VAL A 104 17.58 -21.02 23.59
N ALA A 105 16.42 -20.55 23.14
CA ALA A 105 15.21 -21.36 23.06
C ALA A 105 15.32 -22.49 22.02
N MET A 106 16.15 -22.33 20.99
CA MET A 106 16.41 -23.38 20.01
C MET A 106 17.11 -24.62 20.63
N ALA A 107 17.84 -24.47 21.74
CA ALA A 107 18.36 -25.62 22.48
C ALA A 107 17.25 -26.55 22.97
N GLY A 108 16.08 -26.02 23.32
CA GLY A 108 14.89 -26.81 23.66
C GLY A 108 14.37 -27.65 22.49
N VAL A 109 14.47 -27.15 21.26
CA VAL A 109 14.11 -27.90 20.04
C VAL A 109 15.03 -29.11 19.88
N PHE A 110 16.36 -28.94 20.06
CA PHE A 110 17.28 -30.06 19.97
C PHE A 110 17.06 -31.11 21.06
N VAL A 111 16.73 -30.68 22.29
CA VAL A 111 16.33 -31.60 23.35
C VAL A 111 15.07 -32.36 22.95
N LEU A 112 14.07 -31.68 22.44
CA LEU A 112 12.83 -32.29 21.97
C LEU A 112 13.10 -33.39 20.93
N PHE A 113 13.95 -33.10 19.91
CA PHE A 113 14.28 -34.07 18.87
C PHE A 113 15.23 -35.20 19.34
N SER A 114 15.97 -35.00 20.44
CA SER A 114 16.76 -36.06 21.04
C SER A 114 15.91 -37.21 21.60
N ARG A 115 14.66 -36.92 22.02
CA ARG A 115 13.68 -37.86 22.62
C ARG A 115 12.83 -38.52 21.53
N LYS A 116 13.07 -39.79 21.18
CA LYS A 116 12.48 -40.46 19.99
C LYS A 116 10.96 -40.44 19.90
N LYS A 117 10.24 -40.81 20.97
CA LYS A 117 8.77 -41.00 20.94
C LYS A 117 8.00 -39.95 21.77
N LYS A 118 8.68 -39.09 22.51
CA LYS A 118 8.07 -38.08 23.36
C LYS A 118 7.81 -36.79 22.56
N TYR A 119 6.73 -36.09 22.84
CA TYR A 119 6.40 -34.80 22.23
C TYR A 119 6.22 -34.83 20.69
N LEU A 120 5.59 -35.86 20.16
CA LEU A 120 5.39 -35.98 18.73
C LEU A 120 4.53 -34.84 18.16
N ASP A 121 3.55 -34.37 18.92
CA ASP A 121 2.73 -33.19 18.67
C ASP A 121 3.58 -31.94 18.42
N LEU A 122 4.48 -31.62 19.34
CA LEU A 122 5.34 -30.45 19.21
C LEU A 122 6.32 -30.56 18.05
N LYS A 123 6.81 -31.76 17.77
CA LYS A 123 7.68 -32.00 16.59
C LYS A 123 6.96 -31.79 15.28
N LEU A 124 5.73 -32.27 15.19
CA LEU A 124 4.89 -32.09 14.00
C LEU A 124 4.50 -30.63 13.85
N GLY A 125 4.11 -29.95 14.94
CA GLY A 125 3.80 -28.51 14.92
C GLY A 125 5.01 -27.68 14.48
N PHE A 126 6.19 -27.98 15.04
CA PHE A 126 7.43 -27.33 14.61
C PHE A 126 7.74 -27.56 13.12
N GLY A 127 7.61 -28.81 12.66
CA GLY A 127 7.83 -29.15 11.25
C GLY A 127 6.85 -28.44 10.32
N LEU A 128 5.56 -28.41 10.70
CA LEU A 128 4.51 -27.74 9.93
C LEU A 128 4.73 -26.23 9.82
N LEU A 129 5.11 -25.56 10.92
CA LEU A 129 5.39 -24.12 10.89
C LEU A 129 6.65 -23.80 10.07
N ASN A 130 7.68 -24.65 10.11
CA ASN A 130 8.84 -24.51 9.21
C ASN A 130 8.42 -24.70 7.74
N LEU A 131 7.57 -25.69 7.43
CA LEU A 131 7.04 -25.87 6.08
C LEU A 131 6.29 -24.62 5.60
N PHE A 132 5.49 -24.00 6.46
CA PHE A 132 4.76 -22.76 6.13
C PHE A 132 5.71 -21.59 5.87
N LEU A 133 6.82 -21.49 6.60
CA LEU A 133 7.83 -20.46 6.35
C LEU A 133 8.60 -20.69 5.05
N LEU A 134 8.71 -21.94 4.59
CA LEU A 134 9.44 -22.28 3.37
C LEU A 134 8.60 -22.15 2.08
N VAL A 135 7.28 -21.98 2.19
CA VAL A 135 6.37 -21.97 1.05
C VAL A 135 5.61 -20.63 0.97
N PRO A 136 5.81 -19.80 -0.08
CA PRO A 136 5.15 -18.51 -0.23
C PRO A 136 3.63 -18.58 -0.15
N PHE A 137 3.02 -19.64 -0.68
CA PHE A 137 1.57 -19.85 -0.62
C PHE A 137 1.01 -19.82 0.81
N ALA A 138 1.76 -20.35 1.79
CA ALA A 138 1.36 -20.28 3.19
C ALA A 138 1.35 -18.82 3.69
N GLY A 139 2.34 -18.02 3.32
CA GLY A 139 2.38 -16.59 3.62
C GLY A 139 1.23 -15.80 2.99
N HIS A 140 0.81 -16.16 1.78
CA HIS A 140 -0.35 -15.59 1.11
C HIS A 140 -1.66 -15.93 1.84
N VAL A 141 -1.93 -17.20 2.11
CA VAL A 141 -3.14 -17.65 2.82
C VAL A 141 -3.21 -17.04 4.22
N LEU A 142 -2.11 -17.09 4.98
CA LEU A 142 -2.05 -16.55 6.33
C LEU A 142 -2.05 -15.01 6.36
N ASN A 143 -1.81 -14.33 5.26
CA ASN A 143 -2.01 -12.88 5.10
C ASN A 143 -3.40 -12.52 4.55
N GLY A 144 -4.38 -13.41 4.63
CA GLY A 144 -5.75 -13.18 4.21
C GLY A 144 -5.93 -13.13 2.69
N PHE A 145 -5.19 -13.95 1.96
CA PHE A 145 -5.16 -14.01 0.49
C PHE A 145 -4.74 -12.70 -0.19
N SER A 146 -3.98 -11.87 0.52
CA SER A 146 -3.31 -10.69 0.00
C SER A 146 -1.87 -11.05 -0.41
N TYR A 147 -0.98 -10.08 -0.62
CA TYR A 147 0.42 -10.34 -0.96
C TYR A 147 1.11 -11.30 0.02
N VAL A 148 2.17 -11.97 -0.44
CA VAL A 148 2.93 -12.93 0.36
C VAL A 148 3.65 -12.24 1.52
N SER A 149 3.32 -12.62 2.76
CA SER A 149 3.89 -12.04 3.97
C SER A 149 3.96 -13.06 5.11
N ASN A 150 5.06 -13.05 5.84
CA ASN A 150 5.27 -13.88 7.02
C ASN A 150 5.00 -13.11 8.34
N ARG A 151 4.14 -12.11 8.34
CA ARG A 151 3.75 -11.37 9.56
C ARG A 151 3.22 -12.28 10.68
N TRP A 152 2.75 -13.48 10.36
CA TRP A 152 2.31 -14.51 11.29
C TRP A 152 3.45 -15.23 12.05
N ILE A 153 4.72 -14.93 11.74
CA ILE A 153 5.92 -15.61 12.29
C ILE A 153 6.02 -15.53 13.83
N TRP A 154 5.32 -14.57 14.45
CA TRP A 154 5.18 -14.52 15.89
C TRP A 154 4.62 -15.83 16.49
N ALA A 155 3.73 -16.53 15.77
CA ALA A 155 3.21 -17.83 16.16
C ALA A 155 4.32 -18.90 16.20
N TYR A 156 5.28 -18.81 15.27
CA TYR A 156 6.49 -19.63 15.28
C TYR A 156 7.34 -19.32 16.52
N GLY A 157 7.57 -18.05 16.84
CA GLY A 157 8.28 -17.63 18.06
C GLY A 157 7.62 -18.17 19.34
N MET A 158 6.28 -18.06 19.43
CA MET A 158 5.52 -18.64 20.53
C MET A 158 5.67 -20.16 20.62
N MET A 159 5.65 -20.87 19.49
CA MET A 159 5.86 -22.32 19.47
C MET A 159 7.25 -22.69 19.99
N ILE A 160 8.29 -21.98 19.56
CA ILE A 160 9.67 -22.21 20.05
C ILE A 160 9.77 -21.97 21.55
N ALA A 161 9.20 -20.87 22.06
CA ALA A 161 9.18 -20.58 23.49
C ALA A 161 8.43 -21.67 24.27
N TYR A 162 7.28 -22.14 23.78
CA TYR A 162 6.51 -23.22 24.38
C TYR A 162 7.29 -24.55 24.38
N ILE A 163 7.95 -24.88 23.27
CA ILE A 163 8.82 -26.06 23.19
C ILE A 163 9.93 -25.96 24.24
N PHE A 164 10.57 -24.79 24.40
CA PHE A 164 11.61 -24.60 25.39
C PHE A 164 11.11 -24.83 26.81
N VAL A 165 9.95 -24.22 27.16
CA VAL A 165 9.33 -24.42 28.49
C VAL A 165 8.99 -25.89 28.74
N LYS A 166 8.45 -26.61 27.74
CA LYS A 166 8.14 -28.05 27.87
C LYS A 166 9.37 -28.93 27.92
N ALA A 167 10.44 -28.58 27.19
CA ALA A 167 11.70 -29.30 27.21
C ALA A 167 12.57 -28.95 28.44
N TYR A 168 12.28 -27.84 29.13
CA TYR A 168 13.08 -27.35 30.25
C TYR A 168 13.38 -28.41 31.34
N PRO A 169 12.42 -29.18 31.86
CA PRO A 169 12.68 -30.26 32.83
C PRO A 169 13.59 -31.36 32.27
N GLU A 170 13.57 -31.59 30.98
CA GLU A 170 14.38 -32.61 30.31
C GLU A 170 15.87 -32.25 30.25
N LEU A 171 16.19 -30.92 30.35
CA LEU A 171 17.59 -30.44 30.37
C LEU A 171 18.40 -31.07 31.52
N PHE A 172 17.71 -31.42 32.65
CA PHE A 172 18.35 -31.97 33.83
C PHE A 172 18.50 -33.51 33.83
N THR A 173 17.92 -34.17 32.82
CA THR A 173 17.84 -35.64 32.76
C THR A 173 18.42 -36.21 31.50
N LEU A 174 19.33 -35.48 30.85
CA LEU A 174 19.93 -35.88 29.58
C LEU A 174 20.99 -37.00 29.78
N THR A 175 20.82 -38.08 29.05
CA THR A 175 21.82 -39.16 28.96
C THR A 175 23.01 -38.72 28.10
N VAL A 176 24.17 -39.39 28.28
CA VAL A 176 25.36 -39.13 27.44
C VAL A 176 25.08 -39.27 25.96
N ARG A 177 24.23 -40.24 25.57
CA ARG A 177 23.84 -40.44 24.17
C ARG A 177 22.98 -39.28 23.63
N GLU A 178 22.09 -38.72 24.44
CA GLU A 178 21.29 -37.57 24.06
C GLU A 178 22.12 -36.30 23.97
N LYS A 179 23.05 -36.07 24.90
CA LYS A 179 24.01 -34.96 24.83
C LYS A 179 24.82 -35.00 23.52
N LYS A 180 25.31 -36.16 23.10
CA LYS A 180 26.02 -36.35 21.82
C LYS A 180 25.12 -35.99 20.62
N LYS A 181 23.84 -36.42 20.63
CA LYS A 181 22.90 -36.08 19.57
C LYS A 181 22.62 -34.59 19.50
N ILE A 182 22.39 -33.93 20.65
CA ILE A 182 22.15 -32.49 20.72
C ILE A 182 23.36 -31.75 20.15
N PHE A 183 24.58 -32.15 20.55
CA PHE A 183 25.79 -31.55 20.03
C PHE A 183 25.89 -31.68 18.50
N VAL A 184 25.65 -32.87 17.95
CA VAL A 184 25.69 -33.11 16.49
C VAL A 184 24.65 -32.28 15.77
N MET A 185 23.41 -32.20 16.28
CA MET A 185 22.36 -31.38 15.72
C MET A 185 22.70 -29.88 15.74
N THR A 186 23.33 -29.42 16.83
CA THR A 186 23.78 -28.02 16.94
C THR A 186 24.86 -27.69 15.93
N VAL A 187 25.90 -28.55 15.80
CA VAL A 187 26.97 -28.37 14.83
C VAL A 187 26.41 -28.36 13.40
N ALA A 188 25.52 -29.32 13.06
CA ALA A 188 24.90 -29.38 11.75
C ALA A 188 24.07 -28.11 11.46
N TYR A 189 23.28 -27.67 12.44
CA TYR A 189 22.48 -26.44 12.32
C TYR A 189 23.35 -25.19 12.11
N CYS A 190 24.40 -25.03 12.93
CA CYS A 190 25.29 -23.86 12.83
C CYS A 190 26.06 -23.84 11.49
N VAL A 191 26.53 -25.00 11.01
CA VAL A 191 27.14 -25.09 9.68
C VAL A 191 26.19 -24.68 8.59
N LEU A 192 24.95 -25.19 8.60
CA LEU A 192 23.92 -24.84 7.60
C LEU A 192 23.51 -23.37 7.71
N ALA A 193 23.33 -22.86 8.93
CA ALA A 193 22.91 -21.48 9.19
C ALA A 193 23.92 -20.43 8.69
N LEU A 194 25.21 -20.77 8.65
CA LEU A 194 26.30 -19.89 8.19
C LEU A 194 26.94 -20.35 6.88
N PHE A 195 26.33 -21.33 6.20
CA PHE A 195 26.92 -21.91 4.98
C PHE A 195 27.05 -20.88 3.87
N ALA A 196 25.97 -20.16 3.58
CA ALA A 196 25.92 -19.12 2.57
C ALA A 196 26.59 -17.82 3.05
N LYS A 197 27.33 -17.14 2.15
CA LYS A 197 27.96 -15.85 2.45
C LYS A 197 26.94 -14.81 2.91
N ALA A 198 25.78 -14.79 2.29
CA ALA A 198 24.69 -13.87 2.61
C ALA A 198 24.13 -14.05 4.05
N ALA A 199 24.24 -15.27 4.61
CA ALA A 199 23.79 -15.57 5.97
C ALA A 199 24.80 -15.18 7.07
N ARG A 200 26.01 -14.78 6.72
CA ARG A 200 27.06 -14.44 7.68
C ARG A 200 26.96 -12.99 8.17
N THR A 201 25.76 -12.58 8.58
CA THR A 201 25.52 -11.28 9.20
C THR A 201 26.01 -11.28 10.65
N GLN A 202 26.27 -10.10 11.22
CA GLN A 202 26.65 -9.98 12.64
C GLN A 202 25.59 -10.58 13.57
N ARG A 203 24.30 -10.35 13.26
CA ARG A 203 23.17 -10.90 14.01
C ARG A 203 23.17 -12.43 14.00
N ASN A 204 23.31 -13.05 12.83
CA ASN A 204 23.30 -14.51 12.69
C ASN A 204 24.50 -15.14 13.37
N MET A 205 25.67 -14.52 13.29
CA MET A 205 26.87 -15.00 14.01
C MET A 205 26.68 -14.88 15.52
N ALA A 206 26.12 -13.81 16.02
CA ALA A 206 25.80 -13.65 17.44
C ALA A 206 24.76 -14.69 17.90
N GLY A 207 23.71 -14.93 17.12
CA GLY A 207 22.71 -15.97 17.39
C GLY A 207 23.32 -17.37 17.46
N VAL A 208 24.22 -17.71 16.52
CA VAL A 208 24.98 -18.97 16.53
C VAL A 208 25.81 -19.08 17.79
N LEU A 209 26.56 -18.03 18.18
CA LEU A 209 27.38 -18.02 19.38
C LEU A 209 26.52 -18.27 20.65
N VAL A 210 25.41 -17.56 20.79
CA VAL A 210 24.48 -17.75 21.92
C VAL A 210 23.93 -19.16 21.95
N LEU A 211 23.53 -19.73 20.81
CA LEU A 211 23.05 -21.11 20.71
C LEU A 211 24.13 -22.13 21.11
N VAL A 212 25.37 -21.97 20.63
CA VAL A 212 26.50 -22.86 20.98
C VAL A 212 26.79 -22.81 22.48
N LEU A 213 26.81 -21.62 23.06
CA LEU A 213 27.02 -21.45 24.52
C LEU A 213 25.90 -22.06 25.34
N ALA A 214 24.62 -21.89 24.89
CA ALA A 214 23.49 -22.51 25.54
C ALA A 214 23.55 -24.04 25.52
N VAL A 215 23.87 -24.64 24.37
CA VAL A 215 24.02 -26.08 24.22
C VAL A 215 25.21 -26.59 25.00
N PHE A 216 26.34 -25.88 25.01
CA PHE A 216 27.50 -26.21 25.84
C PHE A 216 27.12 -26.22 27.32
N THR A 217 26.39 -25.21 27.81
CA THR A 217 25.90 -25.14 29.18
C THR A 217 25.02 -26.35 29.52
N VAL A 218 24.01 -26.66 28.67
CA VAL A 218 23.12 -27.80 28.87
C VAL A 218 23.85 -29.14 28.89
N THR A 219 24.82 -29.31 27.99
CA THR A 219 25.56 -30.59 27.88
C THR A 219 26.62 -30.78 28.97
N SER A 220 27.18 -29.69 29.51
CA SER A 220 28.25 -29.75 30.54
C SER A 220 27.72 -29.88 31.97
N PHE A 221 26.58 -29.17 32.28
CA PHE A 221 26.12 -29.04 33.69
C PHE A 221 24.82 -29.81 34.00
N GLY A 222 24.20 -30.50 33.07
CA GLY A 222 22.82 -31.01 33.16
C GLY A 222 22.57 -32.21 34.08
N ASN A 223 23.53 -32.76 34.88
CA ASN A 223 23.30 -34.04 35.57
C ASN A 223 23.51 -34.06 37.09
N ILE A 224 23.90 -32.97 37.72
CA ILE A 224 24.15 -32.92 39.18
C ILE A 224 23.33 -31.74 39.79
N PHE A 225 22.66 -31.97 40.94
CA PHE A 225 21.76 -30.97 41.53
C PHE A 225 22.44 -29.60 41.79
N LEU A 226 23.64 -29.54 42.29
CA LEU A 226 24.40 -28.30 42.46
C LEU A 226 24.77 -27.65 41.10
N GLN A 227 25.07 -28.48 40.09
CA GLN A 227 25.34 -28.03 38.75
C GLN A 227 24.08 -27.51 38.01
N GLY A 228 22.88 -27.98 38.40
CA GLY A 228 21.61 -27.50 37.89
C GLY A 228 21.36 -26.01 38.16
N LYS A 229 21.76 -25.50 39.33
CA LYS A 229 21.68 -24.07 39.67
C LYS A 229 22.60 -23.22 38.76
N TYR A 230 23.81 -23.67 38.54
CA TYR A 230 24.75 -22.99 37.64
C TYR A 230 24.27 -23.04 36.18
N MET A 231 23.69 -24.17 35.77
CA MET A 231 23.09 -24.28 34.43
C MET A 231 21.94 -23.29 34.26
N CYS A 232 21.03 -23.18 35.23
CA CYS A 232 19.95 -22.20 35.19
C CYS A 232 20.47 -20.77 35.16
N GLY A 233 21.44 -20.43 35.99
CA GLY A 233 22.07 -19.11 36.05
C GLY A 233 22.72 -18.73 34.72
N LEU A 234 23.49 -19.65 34.11
CA LEU A 234 24.15 -19.41 32.83
C LEU A 234 23.14 -19.28 31.67
N LEU A 235 22.10 -20.14 31.63
CA LEU A 235 21.05 -20.02 30.61
C LEU A 235 20.27 -18.71 30.76
N SER A 236 19.99 -18.28 31.99
CA SER A 236 19.35 -16.98 32.23
C SER A 236 20.25 -15.82 31.82
N ALA A 237 21.54 -15.87 32.11
CA ALA A 237 22.50 -14.85 31.68
C ALA A 237 22.59 -14.80 30.16
N LEU A 238 22.67 -15.94 29.48
CA LEU A 238 22.69 -16.03 28.01
C LEU A 238 21.38 -15.50 27.41
N LEU A 239 20.24 -15.76 28.05
CA LEU A 239 18.96 -15.21 27.61
C LEU A 239 18.96 -13.67 27.71
N VAL A 240 19.42 -13.10 28.83
CA VAL A 240 19.55 -11.65 29.00
C VAL A 240 20.50 -11.05 27.97
N VAL A 241 21.68 -11.66 27.77
CA VAL A 241 22.64 -11.21 26.75
C VAL A 241 22.03 -11.27 25.35
N SER A 242 21.33 -12.36 25.01
CA SER A 242 20.66 -12.49 23.71
C SER A 242 19.62 -11.39 23.52
N ILE A 243 18.78 -11.13 24.52
CA ILE A 243 17.78 -10.05 24.46
C ILE A 243 18.47 -8.69 24.31
N MET A 244 19.52 -8.41 25.10
CA MET A 244 20.27 -7.16 25.00
C MET A 244 20.89 -6.97 23.60
N LEU A 245 21.50 -8.02 23.03
CA LEU A 245 22.04 -7.98 21.68
C LEU A 245 20.95 -7.68 20.64
N ASN A 246 19.81 -8.35 20.74
CA ASN A 246 18.70 -8.15 19.81
C ASN A 246 18.11 -6.74 19.92
N VAL A 247 17.90 -6.25 21.15
CA VAL A 247 17.47 -4.87 21.40
C VAL A 247 18.50 -3.87 20.87
N SER A 248 19.81 -4.08 21.12
CA SER A 248 20.84 -3.18 20.61
C SER A 248 20.90 -3.16 19.08
N TYR A 249 20.70 -4.29 18.43
CA TYR A 249 20.61 -4.36 16.96
C TYR A 249 19.33 -3.70 16.41
N GLN A 250 18.22 -3.78 17.14
CA GLN A 250 16.95 -3.18 16.73
C GLN A 250 16.97 -1.66 16.92
N TYR A 251 17.57 -1.18 18.00
CA TYR A 251 17.55 0.21 18.42
C TYR A 251 18.92 0.89 18.36
N SER A 252 19.92 0.32 17.64
CA SER A 252 21.21 1.01 17.48
C SER A 252 21.10 2.16 16.50
N TYR A 253 21.79 3.25 16.81
CA TYR A 253 21.82 4.49 16.01
C TYR A 253 22.34 4.32 14.58
N GLU A 254 23.15 3.29 14.34
CA GLU A 254 23.69 2.96 13.01
C GLU A 254 22.74 2.19 12.12
N LYS A 255 21.54 1.84 12.60
CA LYS A 255 20.53 1.09 11.83
C LYS A 255 19.23 1.84 11.88
N ASP A 256 18.70 2.12 10.73
CA ASP A 256 17.57 2.97 10.35
C ASP A 256 16.33 3.05 11.27
N TYR A 257 16.18 2.13 12.22
CA TYR A 257 15.02 2.11 13.11
C TYR A 257 15.00 3.25 14.13
N LEU A 258 16.15 3.70 14.66
CA LEU A 258 16.16 4.87 15.54
C LEU A 258 16.02 6.18 14.77
N SER A 259 16.36 6.20 13.49
CA SER A 259 16.11 7.35 12.62
C SER A 259 14.63 7.59 12.36
N GLU A 260 13.79 6.54 12.53
CA GLU A 260 12.33 6.65 12.46
C GLU A 260 11.70 7.18 13.75
N PHE A 261 12.44 7.18 14.87
CA PHE A 261 11.98 7.78 16.12
C PHE A 261 12.45 9.23 16.22
N ALA A 262 11.52 10.13 16.44
CA ALA A 262 11.82 11.52 16.76
C ALA A 262 12.11 11.66 18.26
N ALA A 263 13.00 12.59 18.64
CA ALA A 263 13.08 13.01 20.03
C ALA A 263 11.74 13.64 20.45
N GLU A 264 11.45 13.69 21.76
CA GLU A 264 10.17 14.19 22.26
C GLU A 264 9.85 15.60 21.75
N GLU A 265 10.86 16.46 21.66
CA GLU A 265 10.72 17.83 21.15
C GLU A 265 10.64 17.90 19.61
N GLU A 266 11.21 16.92 18.88
CA GLU A 266 11.24 16.91 17.42
C GLU A 266 10.03 16.22 16.80
N SER A 267 9.26 15.46 17.57
CA SER A 267 8.14 14.66 17.04
C SER A 267 7.03 15.54 16.46
N LEU A 268 6.73 16.67 17.10
CA LEU A 268 5.75 17.63 16.61
C LEU A 268 6.26 18.38 15.38
N ASP A 269 7.53 18.79 15.38
CA ASP A 269 8.15 19.46 14.22
C ASP A 269 8.08 18.59 12.93
N LYS A 270 8.18 17.26 13.06
CA LYS A 270 8.04 16.34 11.94
C LYS A 270 6.61 16.24 11.41
N LEU A 271 5.60 16.44 12.27
CA LEU A 271 4.19 16.50 11.89
C LEU A 271 3.78 17.86 11.32
N GLU A 272 4.54 18.91 11.59
CA GLU A 272 4.30 20.25 11.11
C GLU A 272 5.01 20.50 9.76
N SER A 273 4.38 20.10 8.66
CA SER A 273 4.98 20.26 7.34
C SER A 273 5.07 21.73 6.90
N ASN A 274 6.12 22.09 6.17
CA ASN A 274 6.25 23.43 5.57
C ASN A 274 5.17 23.67 4.51
N THR A 275 4.65 22.63 3.91
CA THR A 275 3.55 22.72 2.95
C THR A 275 2.28 23.22 3.62
N ASP A 276 1.87 22.58 4.73
CA ASP A 276 0.71 23.00 5.51
C ASP A 276 0.91 24.40 6.12
N LYS A 277 2.11 24.70 6.64
CA LYS A 277 2.46 26.02 7.19
C LYS A 277 2.36 27.13 6.14
N ALA A 278 2.74 26.86 4.90
CA ALA A 278 2.64 27.84 3.81
C ALA A 278 1.16 28.15 3.48
N VAL A 279 0.29 27.13 3.48
CA VAL A 279 -1.15 27.31 3.30
C VAL A 279 -1.76 28.09 4.45
N LEU A 280 -1.45 27.74 5.68
CA LEU A 280 -1.94 28.46 6.88
C LEU A 280 -1.48 29.91 6.92
N ALA A 281 -0.27 30.21 6.41
CA ALA A 281 0.26 31.57 6.31
C ALA A 281 -0.53 32.47 5.33
N ALA A 282 -1.35 31.90 4.45
CA ALA A 282 -2.27 32.66 3.59
C ALA A 282 -3.41 33.31 4.39
N GLY A 283 -3.69 32.85 5.62
CA GLY A 283 -4.67 33.46 6.52
C GLY A 283 -6.14 33.29 6.12
N ASP A 284 -6.44 32.33 5.27
CA ASP A 284 -7.78 32.03 4.77
C ASP A 284 -8.52 31.07 5.72
N SER A 285 -9.74 31.41 6.09
CA SER A 285 -10.61 30.62 6.98
C SER A 285 -11.70 29.80 6.23
N GLY A 286 -11.72 29.84 4.90
CA GLY A 286 -12.69 29.10 4.08
C GLY A 286 -12.44 27.60 4.07
N VAL A 287 -13.40 26.87 3.50
CA VAL A 287 -13.27 25.42 3.25
C VAL A 287 -12.75 25.22 1.83
N TYR A 288 -11.50 24.80 1.70
CA TYR A 288 -10.81 24.57 0.42
C TYR A 288 -9.78 23.47 0.56
N ARG A 289 -9.26 23.01 -0.57
CA ARG A 289 -8.10 22.11 -0.63
C ARG A 289 -6.86 22.84 -1.16
N TYR A 290 -5.71 22.23 -0.91
CA TYR A 290 -4.48 22.56 -1.62
C TYR A 290 -3.92 21.33 -2.31
N ASP A 291 -3.25 21.56 -3.46
CA ASP A 291 -2.43 20.58 -4.15
C ASP A 291 -0.95 20.97 -4.05
N GLN A 292 -0.02 20.09 -4.43
CA GLN A 292 1.40 20.31 -4.15
C GLN A 292 2.34 19.63 -5.15
N TYR A 293 3.54 20.17 -5.28
CA TYR A 293 4.65 19.53 -5.98
C TYR A 293 6.00 19.80 -5.31
N GLY A 294 6.86 18.76 -5.26
CA GLY A 294 8.29 18.86 -4.89
C GLY A 294 8.63 18.58 -3.43
N ALA A 295 7.76 18.87 -2.46
CA ALA A 295 7.91 18.41 -1.09
C ALA A 295 6.67 17.62 -0.71
N LEU A 296 6.81 16.32 -0.61
CA LEU A 296 5.77 15.49 -0.04
C LEU A 296 5.88 15.61 1.47
N PRO A 297 4.86 16.15 2.16
CA PRO A 297 4.78 16.02 3.60
C PRO A 297 4.70 14.53 3.95
N TYR A 298 4.98 14.19 5.20
CA TYR A 298 4.58 12.87 5.69
C TYR A 298 3.09 12.67 5.46
N ASP A 299 2.69 11.45 5.15
CA ASP A 299 1.29 11.13 4.92
C ASP A 299 0.41 11.66 6.06
N ASN A 300 -0.69 12.31 5.68
CA ASN A 300 -1.71 12.80 6.60
C ASN A 300 -1.30 13.93 7.57
N THR A 301 -0.20 14.66 7.34
CA THR A 301 0.15 15.83 8.17
C THR A 301 -0.93 16.89 8.15
N SER A 302 -1.63 17.06 7.03
CA SER A 302 -2.77 17.98 6.89
C SER A 302 -3.89 17.70 7.92
N MET A 303 -4.14 16.45 8.30
CA MET A 303 -5.10 16.11 9.36
C MET A 303 -4.68 16.66 10.72
N TYR A 304 -3.37 16.63 11.03
CA TYR A 304 -2.82 17.20 12.25
C TYR A 304 -2.83 18.73 12.23
N MET A 305 -2.48 19.32 11.09
CA MET A 305 -2.39 20.76 10.90
C MET A 305 -3.74 21.44 10.70
N GLY A 306 -4.82 20.68 10.48
CA GLY A 306 -6.16 21.21 10.25
C GLY A 306 -6.35 21.83 8.86
N THR A 307 -5.59 21.39 7.87
CA THR A 307 -5.70 21.76 6.46
C THR A 307 -6.30 20.63 5.64
N ASN A 308 -6.62 20.87 4.37
CA ASN A 308 -7.16 19.82 3.48
C ASN A 308 -6.25 19.66 2.26
N SER A 309 -5.48 18.58 2.23
CA SER A 309 -4.60 18.22 1.12
C SER A 309 -5.29 17.27 0.13
N THR A 310 -4.86 17.29 -1.13
CA THR A 310 -5.14 16.22 -2.10
C THR A 310 -4.29 14.99 -1.84
N ALA A 311 -3.17 15.15 -1.11
CA ALA A 311 -2.27 14.06 -0.73
C ALA A 311 -2.67 13.44 0.61
N TYR A 312 -2.85 12.09 0.60
CA TYR A 312 -3.11 11.37 1.85
C TYR A 312 -2.86 9.87 1.66
N TYR A 313 -2.70 9.15 2.78
CA TYR A 313 -2.64 7.69 2.83
C TYR A 313 -3.73 7.14 3.74
N PHE A 314 -4.50 6.18 3.23
CA PHE A 314 -5.46 5.45 4.04
C PHE A 314 -5.72 4.05 3.49
N SER A 315 -5.41 3.01 4.28
CA SER A 315 -5.54 1.60 3.84
C SER A 315 -6.96 1.15 3.49
N LEU A 316 -7.97 1.89 3.92
CA LEU A 316 -9.40 1.68 3.64
C LEU A 316 -9.95 2.88 2.85
N ALA A 317 -9.18 3.40 1.90
CA ALA A 317 -9.59 4.52 1.08
C ALA A 317 -10.96 4.25 0.42
N ASN A 318 -11.73 5.33 0.26
CA ASN A 318 -13.02 5.27 -0.41
C ASN A 318 -12.84 4.87 -1.88
N SER A 319 -13.56 3.85 -2.33
CA SER A 319 -13.45 3.34 -3.71
C SER A 319 -13.75 4.41 -4.77
N SER A 320 -14.63 5.38 -4.50
CA SER A 320 -14.90 6.46 -5.45
C SER A 320 -13.66 7.31 -5.78
N ILE A 321 -12.69 7.39 -4.86
CA ILE A 321 -11.43 8.08 -5.10
C ILE A 321 -10.51 7.22 -5.97
N SER A 322 -10.37 5.93 -5.68
CA SER A 322 -9.56 5.04 -6.52
C SER A 322 -10.13 4.89 -7.93
N ASP A 323 -11.47 4.81 -8.06
CA ASP A 323 -12.17 4.82 -9.35
C ASP A 323 -11.79 6.07 -10.17
N PHE A 324 -11.87 7.26 -9.55
CA PHE A 324 -11.53 8.52 -10.19
C PHE A 324 -10.05 8.61 -10.59
N PHE A 325 -9.15 8.22 -9.69
CA PHE A 325 -7.71 8.21 -9.99
C PHE A 325 -7.38 7.25 -11.12
N SER A 326 -8.03 6.09 -11.17
CA SER A 326 -7.88 5.13 -12.27
C SER A 326 -8.44 5.70 -13.58
N GLU A 327 -9.66 6.24 -13.56
CA GLU A 327 -10.34 6.82 -14.72
C GLU A 327 -9.56 8.00 -15.33
N MET A 328 -8.97 8.83 -14.49
CA MET A 328 -8.18 10.01 -14.91
C MET A 328 -6.71 9.69 -15.18
N TYR A 329 -6.29 8.43 -15.11
CA TYR A 329 -4.90 8.01 -15.29
C TYR A 329 -3.92 8.76 -14.37
N LEU A 330 -4.36 9.09 -13.15
CA LEU A 330 -3.52 9.74 -12.16
C LEU A 330 -2.51 8.73 -11.61
N ASN A 331 -1.24 9.08 -11.73
CA ASN A 331 -0.14 8.21 -11.34
C ASN A 331 0.02 8.22 -9.80
N THR A 332 -0.26 7.11 -9.15
CA THR A 332 -0.01 6.90 -7.72
C THR A 332 1.02 5.78 -7.54
N PRO A 333 1.98 5.91 -6.60
CA PRO A 333 2.96 4.86 -6.37
C PRO A 333 2.30 3.56 -5.86
N TRP A 334 1.21 3.65 -5.11
CA TRP A 334 0.43 2.52 -4.60
C TRP A 334 -1.05 2.90 -4.48
N GLU A 335 -1.94 1.94 -4.55
CA GLU A 335 -3.40 2.14 -4.55
C GLU A 335 -3.98 2.96 -3.39
N GLN A 336 -3.32 3.01 -2.25
CA GLN A 336 -3.82 3.71 -1.05
C GLN A 336 -2.99 4.95 -0.71
N HIS A 337 -2.12 5.38 -1.61
CA HIS A 337 -1.20 6.49 -1.44
C HIS A 337 -1.44 7.52 -2.54
N TYR A 338 -2.13 8.58 -2.22
CA TYR A 338 -2.52 9.64 -3.14
C TYR A 338 -1.61 10.84 -2.92
N GLU A 339 -0.95 11.32 -3.98
CA GLU A 339 0.06 12.38 -3.86
C GLU A 339 -0.47 13.74 -4.29
N ASN A 340 -1.17 13.82 -5.43
CA ASN A 340 -1.68 15.05 -6.03
C ASN A 340 -2.60 14.73 -7.24
N LEU A 341 -3.14 15.78 -7.86
CA LEU A 341 -3.93 15.70 -9.09
C LEU A 341 -3.10 15.93 -10.36
N ASP A 342 -1.79 15.68 -10.29
CA ASP A 342 -0.80 15.87 -11.37
C ASP A 342 -0.68 17.31 -11.88
N GLY A 343 -1.14 18.32 -11.10
CA GLY A 343 -1.17 19.72 -11.48
C GLY A 343 -2.05 19.98 -12.71
N ARG A 344 -3.12 19.19 -12.90
CA ARG A 344 -4.06 19.31 -14.01
C ARG A 344 -5.10 20.37 -13.67
N THR A 345 -5.08 21.49 -14.37
CA THR A 345 -5.87 22.70 -14.09
C THR A 345 -7.35 22.40 -13.86
N ILE A 346 -7.98 21.59 -14.69
CA ILE A 346 -9.39 21.25 -14.57
C ILE A 346 -9.67 20.44 -13.32
N LEU A 347 -8.84 19.43 -13.04
CA LEU A 347 -9.03 18.56 -11.88
C LEU A 347 -8.85 19.32 -10.57
N ASP A 348 -7.85 20.22 -10.50
CA ASP A 348 -7.62 21.08 -9.35
C ASP A 348 -8.85 21.96 -9.07
N ARG A 349 -9.45 22.56 -10.12
CA ARG A 349 -10.65 23.39 -9.97
C ARG A 349 -11.85 22.60 -9.46
N LEU A 350 -12.17 21.48 -10.10
CA LEU A 350 -13.29 20.62 -9.73
C LEU A 350 -13.15 20.03 -8.32
N ALA A 351 -11.92 19.83 -7.86
CA ALA A 351 -11.61 19.36 -6.49
C ALA A 351 -11.57 20.51 -5.45
N SER A 352 -11.95 21.74 -5.79
CA SER A 352 -11.89 22.91 -4.91
C SER A 352 -10.49 23.19 -4.37
N VAL A 353 -9.47 23.01 -5.20
CA VAL A 353 -8.07 23.35 -4.87
C VAL A 353 -7.89 24.84 -5.05
N LYS A 354 -7.81 25.57 -3.94
CA LYS A 354 -7.61 27.02 -3.93
C LYS A 354 -6.14 27.41 -3.95
N TYR A 355 -5.32 26.61 -3.29
CA TYR A 355 -3.88 26.84 -3.22
C TYR A 355 -3.09 25.71 -3.86
N PHE A 356 -2.07 26.06 -4.62
CA PHE A 356 -1.07 25.12 -5.11
C PHE A 356 0.26 25.42 -4.42
N VAL A 357 0.87 24.43 -3.78
CA VAL A 357 2.10 24.60 -3.03
C VAL A 357 3.27 23.99 -3.79
N ILE A 358 4.31 24.79 -3.98
CA ILE A 358 5.57 24.33 -4.56
C ILE A 358 6.69 24.42 -3.53
N SER A 359 7.66 23.50 -3.61
CA SER A 359 8.87 23.50 -2.79
C SER A 359 10.06 23.97 -3.59
N GLY A 360 10.90 24.85 -2.99
CA GLY A 360 12.09 25.41 -3.61
C GLY A 360 11.77 26.19 -4.89
N ASP A 361 12.57 25.97 -5.93
CA ASP A 361 12.46 26.69 -7.22
C ASP A 361 11.61 25.95 -8.28
N ASN A 362 10.65 25.13 -7.85
CA ASN A 362 9.85 24.26 -8.73
C ASN A 362 8.67 24.98 -9.44
N PHE A 363 8.82 26.25 -9.81
CA PHE A 363 7.77 27.07 -10.46
C PHE A 363 7.20 26.47 -11.75
N ARG A 364 7.97 25.60 -12.43
CA ARG A 364 7.55 24.96 -13.68
C ARG A 364 6.42 23.93 -13.50
N TYR A 365 6.22 23.50 -12.26
CA TYR A 365 5.16 22.54 -11.92
C TYR A 365 3.87 23.22 -11.43
N LEU A 366 3.86 24.54 -11.36
CA LEU A 366 2.69 25.29 -10.93
C LEU A 366 1.59 25.15 -11.99
N SER A 367 0.41 24.73 -11.56
CA SER A 367 -0.79 24.64 -12.42
C SER A 367 -1.17 26.00 -12.98
N TYR A 368 -1.85 25.99 -14.14
CA TYR A 368 -2.36 27.22 -14.75
C TYR A 368 -3.40 27.90 -13.85
N GLY A 369 -3.28 29.22 -13.72
CA GLY A 369 -4.17 30.06 -12.90
C GLY A 369 -3.68 30.31 -11.48
N TYR A 370 -2.66 29.59 -11.01
CA TYR A 370 -2.03 29.83 -9.70
C TYR A 370 -0.86 30.79 -9.85
N ASN A 371 -1.09 32.07 -9.70
CA ASN A 371 -0.10 33.10 -10.01
C ASN A 371 0.22 34.06 -8.88
N LYS A 372 -0.52 34.01 -7.75
CA LYS A 372 -0.41 34.95 -6.65
C LYS A 372 0.06 34.26 -5.38
N GLU A 373 1.31 34.50 -5.01
CA GLU A 373 1.85 34.00 -3.75
C GLU A 373 1.09 34.61 -2.56
N LYS A 374 0.64 33.78 -1.63
CA LYS A 374 -0.15 34.16 -0.45
C LYS A 374 0.49 33.77 0.87
N GLY A 375 1.31 32.74 0.88
CA GLY A 375 1.96 32.29 2.08
C GLY A 375 3.23 31.52 1.79
N SER A 376 4.16 31.53 2.72
CA SER A 376 5.39 30.77 2.62
C SER A 376 5.84 30.25 3.97
N ALA A 377 6.57 29.14 3.98
CA ALA A 377 7.16 28.53 5.17
C ALA A 377 8.45 27.77 4.83
N GLY A 378 9.33 27.66 5.80
CA GLY A 378 10.64 27.02 5.62
C GLY A 378 11.70 28.01 5.08
N LYS A 379 12.87 27.47 4.69
CA LYS A 379 13.98 28.24 4.13
C LYS A 379 14.78 27.42 3.11
N GLY A 380 15.29 28.09 2.08
CA GLY A 380 16.14 27.46 1.07
C GLY A 380 15.42 26.37 0.30
N LYS A 381 16.04 25.19 0.13
CA LYS A 381 15.44 24.08 -0.64
C LYS A 381 14.17 23.48 -0.02
N SER A 382 13.96 23.68 1.28
CA SER A 382 12.75 23.24 1.99
C SER A 382 11.71 24.35 2.14
N GLU A 383 11.91 25.51 1.52
CA GLU A 383 10.93 26.58 1.48
C GLU A 383 9.75 26.15 0.62
N CYS A 384 8.56 26.21 1.19
CA CYS A 384 7.30 25.98 0.52
C CYS A 384 6.55 27.29 0.33
N ARG A 385 5.97 27.50 -0.85
CA ARG A 385 5.20 28.69 -1.21
C ARG A 385 3.85 28.30 -1.73
N ALA A 386 2.81 28.88 -1.16
CA ALA A 386 1.41 28.68 -1.55
C ALA A 386 0.96 29.76 -2.53
N TYR A 387 0.50 29.34 -3.71
CA TYR A 387 -0.01 30.20 -4.76
C TYR A 387 -1.52 30.05 -4.85
N GLU A 388 -2.25 31.15 -4.85
CA GLU A 388 -3.71 31.19 -4.94
C GLU A 388 -4.18 31.17 -6.39
N ASN A 389 -5.24 30.40 -6.63
CA ASN A 389 -6.12 30.57 -7.78
C ASN A 389 -7.35 31.39 -7.32
N GLU A 390 -7.48 32.63 -7.81
CA GLU A 390 -8.57 33.53 -7.44
C GLU A 390 -9.96 33.03 -7.96
N ASN A 391 -9.97 32.17 -8.98
CA ASN A 391 -11.17 31.57 -9.55
C ASN A 391 -11.33 30.07 -9.16
N ALA A 392 -10.82 29.67 -7.99
CA ALA A 392 -11.04 28.33 -7.49
C ALA A 392 -12.51 28.05 -7.21
N LEU A 393 -13.04 26.91 -7.60
CA LEU A 393 -14.40 26.53 -7.24
C LEU A 393 -14.51 26.30 -5.72
N PRO A 394 -15.64 26.75 -5.11
CA PRO A 394 -15.91 26.45 -3.70
C PRO A 394 -16.24 24.97 -3.51
N LEU A 395 -16.43 24.53 -2.26
CA LEU A 395 -16.76 23.13 -1.93
C LEU A 395 -18.02 22.63 -2.62
N GLY A 396 -19.01 23.51 -2.81
CA GLY A 396 -20.24 23.23 -3.53
C GLY A 396 -20.44 24.21 -4.67
N TYR A 397 -20.63 23.72 -5.89
CA TYR A 397 -20.85 24.50 -7.12
C TYR A 397 -21.93 23.82 -7.97
N THR A 398 -22.49 24.52 -8.97
CA THR A 398 -23.69 24.05 -9.66
C THR A 398 -23.50 23.86 -11.15
N TYR A 399 -24.27 22.90 -11.68
CA TYR A 399 -24.44 22.65 -13.12
C TYR A 399 -25.89 22.84 -13.53
N ASP A 400 -26.08 23.37 -14.72
CA ASP A 400 -27.39 23.51 -15.39
C ASP A 400 -27.70 22.34 -16.34
N SER A 401 -26.73 21.45 -16.56
CA SER A 401 -26.81 20.34 -17.52
C SER A 401 -26.04 19.11 -17.01
N TYR A 402 -26.39 17.94 -17.51
CA TYR A 402 -25.73 16.69 -17.13
C TYR A 402 -25.22 15.92 -18.34
N ILE A 403 -24.27 15.01 -18.10
CA ILE A 403 -23.73 14.06 -19.07
C ILE A 403 -24.12 12.67 -18.58
N PRO A 404 -24.84 11.86 -19.39
CA PRO A 404 -25.10 10.47 -19.06
C PRO A 404 -23.79 9.68 -18.84
N GLU A 405 -23.69 8.94 -17.75
CA GLU A 405 -22.50 8.15 -17.42
C GLU A 405 -22.09 7.25 -18.59
N SER A 406 -23.06 6.61 -19.28
CA SER A 406 -22.83 5.77 -20.44
C SER A 406 -22.21 6.47 -21.67
N GLU A 407 -22.39 7.78 -21.79
CA GLU A 407 -21.73 8.58 -22.84
C GLU A 407 -20.34 9.05 -22.40
N TYR A 408 -20.21 9.41 -21.12
CA TYR A 408 -18.96 9.82 -20.53
C TYR A 408 -17.90 8.70 -20.55
N GLU A 409 -18.30 7.47 -20.24
CA GLU A 409 -17.41 6.29 -20.27
C GLU A 409 -16.74 6.07 -21.62
N LYS A 410 -17.37 6.46 -22.73
CA LYS A 410 -16.83 6.31 -24.10
C LYS A 410 -15.75 7.34 -24.45
N MET A 411 -15.59 8.39 -23.66
CA MET A 411 -14.64 9.46 -23.91
C MET A 411 -13.21 9.05 -23.52
N ASP A 412 -12.21 9.59 -24.23
CA ASP A 412 -10.83 9.47 -23.77
C ASP A 412 -10.55 10.35 -22.53
N VAL A 413 -9.45 10.06 -21.83
CA VAL A 413 -9.16 10.66 -20.53
C VAL A 413 -9.08 12.20 -20.53
N VAL A 414 -8.54 12.83 -21.59
CA VAL A 414 -8.46 14.30 -21.69
C VAL A 414 -9.81 14.89 -22.03
N LYS A 415 -10.57 14.23 -22.91
CA LYS A 415 -11.94 14.62 -23.20
C LYS A 415 -12.86 14.49 -21.98
N LYS A 416 -12.68 13.43 -21.19
CA LYS A 416 -13.40 13.23 -19.92
C LYS A 416 -13.22 14.42 -18.98
N GLN A 417 -11.98 14.85 -18.73
CA GLN A 417 -11.76 15.99 -17.83
C GLN A 417 -12.36 17.29 -18.36
N GLN A 418 -12.31 17.54 -19.68
CA GLN A 418 -12.91 18.72 -20.26
C GLN A 418 -14.44 18.68 -20.19
N ALA A 419 -15.03 17.52 -20.42
CA ALA A 419 -16.47 17.31 -20.34
C ALA A 419 -17.04 17.67 -18.94
N LEU A 420 -16.27 17.43 -17.87
CA LEU A 420 -16.66 17.80 -16.51
C LEU A 420 -16.78 19.33 -16.29
N MET A 421 -16.29 20.16 -17.22
CA MET A 421 -16.53 21.61 -17.17
C MET A 421 -17.85 22.02 -17.86
N ASP A 422 -18.46 21.13 -18.65
CA ASP A 422 -19.65 21.39 -19.44
C ASP A 422 -20.93 20.81 -18.82
N GLY A 423 -20.82 19.71 -18.07
CA GLY A 423 -21.95 19.06 -17.41
C GLY A 423 -21.53 18.12 -16.29
N VAL A 424 -22.41 17.93 -15.32
CA VAL A 424 -22.21 16.94 -14.26
C VAL A 424 -22.47 15.54 -14.80
N VAL A 425 -21.57 14.59 -14.52
CA VAL A 425 -21.80 13.18 -14.88
C VAL A 425 -22.67 12.51 -13.82
N LEU A 426 -23.82 12.00 -14.25
CA LEU A 426 -24.79 11.30 -13.41
C LEU A 426 -25.33 10.05 -14.14
N GLU A 427 -25.74 9.04 -13.39
CA GLU A 427 -26.43 7.88 -13.93
C GLU A 427 -27.78 8.28 -14.58
N GLU A 428 -28.54 9.12 -13.89
CA GLU A 428 -29.80 9.67 -14.36
C GLU A 428 -30.01 11.09 -13.82
N SER A 429 -30.64 11.97 -14.62
CA SER A 429 -30.97 13.33 -14.22
C SER A 429 -32.21 13.83 -14.96
N THR A 430 -32.84 14.86 -14.40
CA THR A 430 -33.94 15.61 -15.03
C THR A 430 -33.44 16.89 -15.71
N LEU A 431 -32.17 17.21 -15.58
CA LEU A 431 -31.53 18.33 -16.28
C LEU A 431 -31.39 18.05 -17.78
N PRO A 432 -31.23 19.08 -18.61
CA PRO A 432 -30.91 18.91 -20.03
C PRO A 432 -29.51 18.24 -20.19
N GLU A 433 -29.38 17.47 -21.27
CA GLU A 433 -28.07 16.90 -21.61
C GLU A 433 -27.10 17.99 -22.05
N ALA A 434 -25.85 17.90 -21.52
CA ALA A 434 -24.79 18.84 -21.86
C ALA A 434 -24.25 18.63 -23.28
N SER A 435 -23.96 19.74 -23.96
CA SER A 435 -23.12 19.71 -25.16
C SER A 435 -21.65 19.80 -24.75
N VAL A 436 -20.90 18.72 -24.92
CA VAL A 436 -19.49 18.70 -24.58
C VAL A 436 -18.66 19.42 -25.62
N ASP A 437 -18.02 20.52 -25.19
CA ASP A 437 -17.09 21.32 -26.01
C ASP A 437 -15.65 21.00 -25.61
N ALA A 438 -15.10 19.96 -26.21
CA ALA A 438 -13.72 19.51 -25.97
C ALA A 438 -12.83 19.90 -27.16
N ASP A 439 -11.85 20.76 -26.90
CA ASP A 439 -10.92 21.34 -27.87
C ASP A 439 -9.49 20.75 -27.77
N ASN A 440 -9.33 19.65 -27.04
CA ASN A 440 -8.05 18.95 -26.97
C ASN A 440 -7.68 18.30 -28.30
N GLU A 441 -6.40 18.40 -28.67
CA GLU A 441 -5.88 17.85 -29.92
C GLU A 441 -4.84 16.77 -29.69
N ASN A 442 -4.99 15.64 -30.41
CA ASN A 442 -3.94 14.63 -30.53
C ASN A 442 -2.86 15.14 -31.49
N ILE A 443 -1.70 15.45 -30.96
CA ILE A 443 -0.60 16.04 -31.71
C ILE A 443 0.21 14.95 -32.43
N GLN A 444 0.41 15.13 -33.75
CA GLN A 444 1.28 14.25 -34.52
C GLN A 444 2.75 14.46 -34.10
N TYR A 445 3.47 13.39 -33.87
CA TYR A 445 4.86 13.44 -33.46
C TYR A 445 5.73 12.43 -34.21
N ARG A 446 7.04 12.68 -34.24
CA ARG A 446 8.07 11.76 -34.73
C ARG A 446 8.86 11.21 -33.53
N MET A 447 9.10 9.90 -33.54
CA MET A 447 9.97 9.25 -32.55
C MET A 447 11.42 9.25 -33.07
N GLU A 448 12.33 9.64 -32.19
CA GLU A 448 13.78 9.55 -32.42
C GLU A 448 14.38 8.65 -31.32
N ALA A 449 14.85 7.48 -31.73
CA ALA A 449 15.53 6.54 -30.82
C ALA A 449 16.96 6.99 -30.53
N GLY A 450 17.34 7.05 -29.27
CA GLY A 450 18.71 7.20 -28.86
C GLY A 450 19.46 5.85 -28.77
N ASP A 451 20.74 5.92 -28.38
CA ASP A 451 21.57 4.73 -28.18
C ASP A 451 20.93 3.80 -27.13
N GLY A 452 20.83 2.52 -27.46
CA GLY A 452 20.21 1.50 -26.62
C GLY A 452 18.69 1.37 -26.76
N CYS A 453 18.02 2.20 -27.57
CA CYS A 453 16.59 2.09 -27.90
C CYS A 453 16.39 1.53 -29.31
N ALA A 454 15.48 0.59 -29.47
CA ALA A 454 15.00 0.11 -30.76
C ALA A 454 13.48 0.19 -30.80
N LEU A 455 12.95 0.91 -31.80
CA LEU A 455 11.52 1.14 -31.95
C LEU A 455 10.90 0.10 -32.87
N SER A 456 9.75 -0.40 -32.52
CA SER A 456 8.87 -1.23 -33.33
C SER A 456 7.42 -0.80 -33.15
N LYS A 457 6.49 -1.33 -33.94
CA LYS A 457 5.08 -0.98 -33.82
C LYS A 457 4.55 -1.47 -32.46
N GLY A 458 4.14 -0.53 -31.59
CA GLY A 458 3.60 -0.83 -30.27
C GLY A 458 4.62 -1.34 -29.24
N ALA A 459 5.93 -1.21 -29.52
CA ALA A 459 6.95 -1.63 -28.55
C ALA A 459 8.27 -0.85 -28.69
N ILE A 460 8.90 -0.64 -27.56
CA ILE A 460 10.23 -0.04 -27.43
C ILE A 460 11.13 -1.05 -26.71
N ARG A 461 12.16 -1.53 -27.41
CA ARG A 461 13.16 -2.40 -26.82
C ARG A 461 14.33 -1.57 -26.29
N VAL A 462 14.61 -1.67 -25.02
CA VAL A 462 15.66 -0.93 -24.31
C VAL A 462 16.75 -1.92 -23.89
N THR A 463 17.95 -1.74 -24.42
CA THR A 463 19.11 -2.65 -24.15
C THR A 463 20.14 -2.02 -23.22
N LYS A 464 19.95 -0.76 -22.81
CA LYS A 464 20.87 -0.02 -21.95
C LYS A 464 20.07 0.83 -20.96
N GLU A 465 20.37 0.72 -19.68
CA GLU A 465 19.82 1.58 -18.65
C GLU A 465 20.15 3.06 -18.92
N GLY A 466 19.19 3.94 -18.69
CA GLY A 466 19.30 5.36 -19.00
C GLY A 466 19.21 5.69 -20.49
N ALA A 467 18.87 4.73 -21.35
CA ALA A 467 18.61 5.00 -22.77
C ALA A 467 17.44 5.97 -22.94
N GLN A 468 17.52 6.79 -23.97
CA GLN A 468 16.56 7.86 -24.22
C GLN A 468 15.88 7.72 -25.56
N MET A 469 14.64 8.17 -25.61
CA MET A 469 13.85 8.37 -26.81
C MET A 469 13.28 9.79 -26.79
N LYS A 470 13.22 10.45 -27.95
CA LYS A 470 12.59 11.77 -28.09
C LYS A 470 11.33 11.68 -28.92
N LEU A 471 10.31 12.38 -28.50
CA LEU A 471 9.13 12.71 -29.27
C LEU A 471 9.28 14.15 -29.75
N VAL A 472 9.28 14.37 -31.06
CA VAL A 472 9.42 15.69 -31.69
C VAL A 472 8.10 16.06 -32.35
N PHE A 473 7.51 17.18 -31.92
CA PHE A 473 6.17 17.61 -32.33
C PHE A 473 5.99 19.12 -32.24
N HIS A 474 4.80 19.61 -32.55
CA HIS A 474 4.39 20.99 -32.40
C HIS A 474 3.10 21.02 -31.56
N GLY A 475 3.23 21.19 -30.27
CA GLY A 475 2.10 21.38 -29.36
C GLY A 475 1.45 22.74 -29.55
N LEU A 476 0.18 22.84 -29.17
CA LEU A 476 -0.58 24.09 -29.23
C LEU A 476 0.01 25.13 -28.25
N THR A 477 -0.19 26.39 -28.60
CA THR A 477 0.10 27.52 -27.71
C THR A 477 -0.98 27.63 -26.61
N ASP A 478 -0.64 28.26 -25.51
CA ASP A 478 -1.56 28.47 -24.38
C ASP A 478 -2.32 27.19 -23.98
N SER A 479 -1.56 26.09 -23.80
CA SER A 479 -2.10 24.77 -23.53
C SER A 479 -1.32 23.98 -22.47
N GLU A 480 -1.99 23.10 -21.77
CA GLU A 480 -1.37 21.99 -21.05
C GLU A 480 -1.04 20.86 -22.01
N ASN A 481 0.07 20.18 -21.79
CA ASN A 481 0.56 19.15 -22.69
C ASN A 481 0.72 17.84 -21.94
N TYR A 482 0.18 16.76 -22.47
CA TYR A 482 0.16 15.45 -21.87
C TYR A 482 0.90 14.42 -22.71
N LEU A 483 1.63 13.52 -22.04
CA LEU A 483 2.02 12.24 -22.59
C LEU A 483 1.08 11.17 -22.02
N ILE A 484 0.44 10.41 -22.92
CA ILE A 484 -0.49 9.34 -22.54
C ILE A 484 0.02 8.03 -23.12
N ALA A 485 0.11 7.02 -22.28
CA ALA A 485 0.43 5.65 -22.68
C ALA A 485 -0.74 4.75 -22.31
N ASP A 486 -1.43 4.24 -23.33
CA ASP A 486 -2.54 3.31 -23.17
C ASP A 486 -2.02 1.87 -23.21
N ASN A 487 -2.43 1.05 -22.25
CA ASN A 487 -2.04 -0.35 -22.10
C ASN A 487 -0.52 -0.56 -22.11
N LEU A 488 0.19 0.26 -21.31
CA LEU A 488 1.65 0.17 -21.16
C LEU A 488 2.02 -0.98 -20.24
N ASP A 489 2.86 -1.88 -20.76
CA ASP A 489 3.39 -3.01 -20.02
C ASP A 489 4.90 -3.12 -20.15
N TYR A 490 5.54 -3.91 -19.30
CA TYR A 490 6.98 -4.05 -19.24
C TYR A 490 7.41 -5.49 -19.02
N ASP A 491 8.31 -5.95 -19.90
CA ASP A 491 9.03 -7.22 -19.75
C ASP A 491 10.54 -6.95 -19.67
N SER A 492 11.19 -7.41 -18.60
CA SER A 492 12.62 -7.26 -18.45
C SER A 492 13.40 -8.19 -19.37
N LEU A 493 14.54 -7.71 -19.91
CA LEU A 493 15.40 -8.52 -20.79
C LEU A 493 16.36 -9.36 -19.96
N SER A 494 16.41 -10.65 -20.27
CA SER A 494 17.36 -11.58 -19.68
C SER A 494 18.80 -11.33 -20.18
N PRO A 495 19.84 -11.82 -19.48
CA PRO A 495 21.24 -11.75 -19.93
C PRO A 495 21.46 -12.23 -21.35
N ARG A 496 20.74 -13.30 -21.77
CA ARG A 496 20.81 -13.82 -23.14
C ARG A 496 20.18 -12.86 -24.15
N GLU A 497 19.06 -12.24 -23.80
CA GLU A 497 18.33 -11.33 -24.67
C GLU A 497 19.03 -9.97 -24.83
N LEU A 498 19.87 -9.57 -23.89
CA LEU A 498 20.71 -8.38 -24.01
C LEU A 498 21.85 -8.56 -25.01
N ILE A 499 22.25 -9.81 -25.30
CA ILE A 499 23.30 -10.12 -26.26
C ILE A 499 22.70 -10.22 -27.67
N GLY A 500 23.13 -9.34 -28.58
CA GLY A 500 22.71 -9.36 -29.98
C GLY A 500 23.10 -10.67 -30.69
N ASN A 501 22.27 -11.15 -31.63
CA ASN A 501 22.48 -12.42 -32.32
C ASN A 501 23.82 -12.50 -33.06
N SER A 502 24.34 -11.40 -33.60
CA SER A 502 25.64 -11.36 -34.24
C SER A 502 26.80 -11.56 -33.25
N GLN A 503 26.70 -11.00 -32.07
CA GLN A 503 27.67 -11.19 -30.99
C GLN A 503 27.58 -12.60 -30.41
N TRP A 504 26.37 -13.10 -30.18
CA TRP A 504 26.12 -14.45 -29.70
C TRP A 504 26.77 -15.52 -30.58
N LYS A 505 26.64 -15.43 -31.91
CA LYS A 505 27.26 -16.35 -32.86
C LYS A 505 28.79 -16.33 -32.89
N LYS A 506 29.41 -15.26 -32.37
CA LYS A 506 30.87 -15.10 -32.28
C LYS A 506 31.44 -15.56 -30.94
N MET A 507 30.59 -15.81 -29.95
CA MET A 507 31.03 -16.27 -28.63
C MET A 507 31.47 -17.73 -28.68
N SER A 508 32.40 -18.10 -27.83
CA SER A 508 32.77 -19.50 -27.63
C SER A 508 31.60 -20.27 -27.00
N GLU A 509 31.54 -21.60 -27.22
CA GLU A 509 30.57 -22.48 -26.59
C GLU A 509 30.60 -22.36 -25.05
N TYR A 510 31.78 -22.21 -24.49
CA TYR A 510 31.96 -22.00 -23.04
C TYR A 510 31.29 -20.72 -22.57
N ASP A 511 31.47 -19.59 -23.28
CA ASP A 511 30.85 -18.30 -22.93
C ASP A 511 29.35 -18.33 -23.14
N GLN A 512 28.88 -18.99 -24.21
CA GLN A 512 27.45 -19.19 -24.45
C GLN A 512 26.81 -19.96 -23.30
N ASN A 513 27.40 -21.08 -22.85
CA ASN A 513 26.90 -21.88 -21.75
C ASN A 513 26.89 -21.10 -20.44
N LYS A 514 27.90 -20.24 -20.19
CA LYS A 514 27.92 -19.36 -19.03
C LYS A 514 26.74 -18.37 -19.02
N VAL A 515 26.47 -17.76 -20.17
CA VAL A 515 25.32 -16.85 -20.31
C VAL A 515 23.98 -17.58 -20.12
N LEU A 516 23.84 -18.79 -20.69
CA LEU A 516 22.63 -19.60 -20.50
C LEU A 516 22.41 -20.02 -19.03
N ASP A 517 23.49 -20.27 -18.30
CA ASP A 517 23.44 -20.57 -16.86
C ASP A 517 23.04 -19.31 -16.06
N GLU A 518 23.58 -18.15 -16.42
CA GLU A 518 23.15 -16.85 -15.87
C GLU A 518 21.68 -16.54 -16.20
N ASP A 519 21.25 -16.80 -17.43
CA ASP A 519 19.86 -16.61 -17.89
C ASP A 519 18.87 -17.46 -17.09
N SER A 520 19.22 -18.73 -16.87
CA SER A 520 18.41 -19.64 -16.06
C SER A 520 18.27 -19.15 -14.62
N ARG A 521 19.33 -18.64 -14.03
CA ARG A 521 19.32 -18.07 -12.68
C ARG A 521 18.59 -16.75 -12.63
N TRP A 522 18.74 -15.91 -13.66
CA TRP A 522 18.11 -14.60 -13.75
C TRP A 522 16.58 -14.73 -13.74
N ARG A 523 16.00 -15.61 -14.53
CA ARG A 523 14.55 -15.84 -14.59
C ARG A 523 13.93 -16.14 -13.23
N TYR A 524 14.64 -16.84 -12.36
CA TYR A 524 14.13 -17.18 -11.03
C TYR A 524 14.42 -16.13 -9.96
N TRP A 525 15.56 -15.41 -10.09
CA TRP A 525 16.11 -14.68 -8.95
C TRP A 525 16.37 -13.19 -9.19
N LYS A 526 16.41 -12.73 -10.42
CA LYS A 526 16.86 -11.37 -10.79
C LYS A 526 15.99 -10.67 -11.81
N GLU A 527 14.92 -11.31 -12.30
CA GLU A 527 13.95 -10.68 -13.19
C GLU A 527 13.38 -9.43 -12.54
N SER A 528 13.46 -8.29 -13.22
CA SER A 528 12.90 -7.04 -12.69
C SER A 528 11.38 -7.11 -12.70
N LYS A 529 10.78 -6.81 -11.56
CA LYS A 529 9.33 -6.81 -11.37
C LYS A 529 8.74 -5.40 -11.49
N GLU A 530 9.59 -4.41 -11.69
CA GLU A 530 9.22 -3.02 -11.85
C GLU A 530 10.12 -2.32 -12.85
N ALA A 531 9.60 -1.28 -13.49
CA ALA A 531 10.35 -0.39 -14.35
C ALA A 531 9.95 1.07 -14.08
N ALA A 532 10.81 1.99 -14.49
CA ALA A 532 10.52 3.40 -14.46
C ALA A 532 10.86 4.07 -15.78
N MET A 533 9.97 4.96 -16.22
CA MET A 533 10.20 5.88 -17.32
C MET A 533 10.13 7.31 -16.81
N THR A 534 11.14 8.10 -17.08
CA THR A 534 11.16 9.53 -16.75
C THR A 534 10.88 10.33 -18.00
N VAL A 535 9.83 11.13 -17.99
CA VAL A 535 9.44 12.04 -19.07
C VAL A 535 9.89 13.45 -18.72
N SER A 536 10.61 14.10 -19.61
CA SER A 536 11.10 15.47 -19.42
C SER A 536 10.73 16.36 -20.60
N SER A 537 10.21 17.55 -20.32
CA SER A 537 9.85 18.59 -21.29
C SER A 537 9.82 19.96 -20.61
N ASN A 538 10.37 20.99 -21.23
CA ASN A 538 10.34 22.37 -20.73
C ASN A 538 10.69 22.51 -19.23
N ASP A 539 11.73 21.83 -18.77
CA ASP A 539 12.18 21.77 -17.37
C ASP A 539 11.21 21.08 -16.38
N VAL A 540 10.11 20.51 -16.87
CA VAL A 540 9.25 19.61 -16.12
C VAL A 540 9.75 18.18 -16.31
N THR A 541 9.88 17.45 -15.21
CA THR A 541 10.30 16.04 -15.23
C THR A 541 9.40 15.23 -14.32
N LYS A 542 8.77 14.20 -14.89
CA LYS A 542 7.87 13.30 -14.13
C LYS A 542 8.24 11.85 -14.39
N THR A 543 7.99 10.99 -13.44
CA THR A 543 8.34 9.55 -13.52
C THR A 543 7.08 8.69 -13.47
N ILE A 544 6.93 7.82 -14.46
CA ILE A 544 5.95 6.74 -14.48
C ILE A 544 6.61 5.50 -13.89
N LYS A 545 6.02 4.91 -12.86
CA LYS A 545 6.41 3.60 -12.34
C LYS A 545 5.48 2.54 -12.90
N ILE A 546 6.06 1.50 -13.46
CA ILE A 546 5.34 0.38 -14.06
C ILE A 546 5.62 -0.85 -13.20
N PHE A 547 4.59 -1.48 -12.68
CA PHE A 547 4.69 -2.73 -11.92
C PHE A 547 4.20 -3.88 -12.79
N THR A 548 4.97 -4.97 -12.85
CA THR A 548 4.51 -6.19 -13.52
C THR A 548 3.58 -6.98 -12.60
N ASP A 549 2.83 -7.92 -13.17
CA ASP A 549 1.95 -8.85 -12.43
C ASP A 549 2.67 -9.65 -11.33
N LYS A 550 4.01 -9.72 -11.38
CA LYS A 550 4.87 -10.39 -10.38
C LYS A 550 5.26 -9.49 -9.20
N TYR A 551 4.88 -8.22 -9.22
CA TYR A 551 5.19 -7.28 -8.14
C TYR A 551 4.16 -7.35 -7.00
N ASN A 552 4.62 -7.22 -5.76
CA ASN A 552 3.77 -7.35 -4.56
C ASN A 552 2.64 -6.32 -4.47
N ALA A 553 2.83 -5.15 -5.06
CA ALA A 553 1.89 -4.04 -5.06
C ALA A 553 1.32 -3.77 -6.46
N TYR A 554 1.29 -4.80 -7.31
CA TYR A 554 0.64 -4.70 -8.61
C TYR A 554 -0.85 -4.44 -8.45
N SER A 555 -1.34 -3.40 -9.13
CA SER A 555 -2.73 -2.93 -9.06
C SER A 555 -3.51 -3.15 -10.36
N GLY A 556 -2.91 -3.79 -11.36
CA GLY A 556 -3.53 -3.94 -12.69
C GLY A 556 -3.55 -2.66 -13.51
N ARG A 557 -2.76 -1.65 -13.14
CA ARG A 557 -2.70 -0.38 -13.86
C ARG A 557 -1.78 -0.48 -15.06
N HIS A 558 -2.33 -0.20 -16.24
CA HIS A 558 -1.62 -0.18 -17.51
C HIS A 558 -1.74 1.15 -18.24
N ASP A 559 -2.64 2.03 -17.80
CA ASP A 559 -2.88 3.32 -18.42
C ASP A 559 -2.25 4.45 -17.61
N PHE A 560 -1.46 5.30 -18.28
CA PHE A 560 -0.69 6.36 -17.63
C PHE A 560 -0.81 7.66 -18.40
N LEU A 561 -0.94 8.75 -17.65
CA LEU A 561 -0.89 10.11 -18.16
C LEU A 561 0.12 10.91 -17.34
N CYS A 562 0.97 11.67 -18.03
CA CYS A 562 1.85 12.68 -17.43
C CYS A 562 1.47 14.06 -17.94
N ASN A 563 1.07 14.96 -17.03
CA ASN A 563 0.94 16.38 -17.36
C ASN A 563 2.34 17.02 -17.40
N MET A 564 2.77 17.47 -18.56
CA MET A 564 4.05 18.17 -18.75
C MET A 564 3.92 19.69 -18.56
N GLY A 565 2.80 20.13 -17.96
CA GLY A 565 2.53 21.49 -17.55
C GLY A 565 2.03 22.41 -18.68
N TYR A 566 1.68 23.62 -18.28
CA TYR A 566 1.24 24.67 -19.17
C TYR A 566 2.40 25.27 -19.96
N SER A 567 2.16 25.56 -21.22
CA SER A 567 3.12 26.26 -22.09
C SER A 567 2.44 27.31 -22.95
N ARG A 568 2.89 28.55 -22.80
CA ARG A 568 2.40 29.68 -23.60
C ARG A 568 2.82 29.59 -25.08
N SER A 569 4.02 29.07 -25.33
CA SER A 569 4.59 28.99 -26.70
C SER A 569 4.41 27.64 -27.39
N GLY A 570 3.75 26.72 -26.74
CA GLY A 570 3.65 25.31 -27.14
C GLY A 570 4.93 24.51 -26.85
N VAL A 571 4.77 23.23 -26.62
CA VAL A 571 5.85 22.26 -26.40
C VAL A 571 6.35 21.72 -27.75
N ARG A 572 7.66 21.50 -27.89
CA ARG A 572 8.28 21.01 -29.12
C ARG A 572 8.84 19.60 -28.99
N THR A 573 9.22 19.21 -27.83
CA THR A 573 9.86 17.91 -27.58
C THR A 573 9.51 17.37 -26.20
N MET A 574 9.37 16.04 -26.11
CA MET A 574 9.41 15.30 -24.87
C MET A 574 10.53 14.25 -24.94
N THR A 575 11.34 14.13 -23.92
CA THR A 575 12.37 13.10 -23.80
C THR A 575 11.93 12.06 -22.80
N ILE A 576 11.91 10.80 -23.19
CA ILE A 576 11.61 9.67 -22.33
C ILE A 576 12.93 8.97 -22.02
N THR A 577 13.28 8.84 -20.75
CA THR A 577 14.47 8.14 -20.25
C THR A 577 14.03 6.86 -19.56
N PHE A 578 14.55 5.72 -19.96
CA PHE A 578 14.21 4.40 -19.42
C PHE A 578 15.22 4.01 -18.35
N ALA A 579 14.74 3.80 -17.12
CA ALA A 579 15.62 3.38 -16.02
C ALA A 579 16.06 1.91 -16.16
N ASN A 580 15.24 1.07 -16.75
CA ASN A 580 15.43 -0.38 -16.82
C ASN A 580 15.58 -0.87 -18.25
N THR A 581 16.44 -1.89 -18.45
CA THR A 581 16.47 -2.64 -19.71
C THR A 581 15.26 -3.54 -19.81
N GLY A 582 14.60 -3.58 -20.97
CA GLY A 582 13.37 -4.35 -21.15
C GLY A 582 12.69 -4.09 -22.48
N VAL A 583 11.53 -4.66 -22.64
CA VAL A 583 10.59 -4.38 -23.71
C VAL A 583 9.39 -3.68 -23.10
N TYR A 584 9.15 -2.46 -23.50
CA TYR A 584 7.99 -1.65 -23.11
C TYR A 584 6.97 -1.76 -24.24
N THR A 585 5.84 -2.40 -24.01
CA THR A 585 4.75 -2.56 -24.97
C THR A 585 3.61 -1.61 -24.63
N TYR A 586 2.91 -1.12 -25.66
CA TYR A 586 1.77 -0.22 -25.50
C TYR A 586 0.83 -0.33 -26.70
N ASP A 587 -0.45 -0.08 -26.49
CA ASP A 587 -1.41 0.01 -27.60
C ASP A 587 -1.28 1.34 -28.32
N LYS A 588 -1.25 2.43 -27.56
CA LYS A 588 -1.08 3.79 -28.08
C LYS A 588 -0.17 4.61 -27.16
N LEU A 589 0.72 5.34 -27.78
CA LEU A 589 1.46 6.41 -27.14
C LEU A 589 1.01 7.72 -27.79
N ARG A 590 0.43 8.63 -27.01
CA ARG A 590 -0.20 9.85 -27.52
C ARG A 590 0.42 11.08 -26.89
N VAL A 591 0.59 12.14 -27.69
CA VAL A 591 0.85 13.49 -27.20
C VAL A 591 -0.43 14.28 -27.40
N VAL A 592 -0.96 14.85 -26.34
CA VAL A 592 -2.20 15.63 -26.38
C VAL A 592 -1.92 17.04 -25.87
N SER A 593 -2.39 18.05 -26.59
CA SER A 593 -2.41 19.43 -26.10
C SER A 593 -3.86 19.81 -25.78
N GLN A 594 -4.07 20.35 -24.61
CA GLN A 594 -5.35 20.86 -24.14
C GLN A 594 -5.25 22.38 -23.96
N PRO A 595 -5.93 23.18 -24.79
CA PRO A 595 -6.00 24.63 -24.61
C PRO A 595 -6.57 24.98 -23.22
N VAL A 596 -6.07 26.04 -22.61
CA VAL A 596 -6.59 26.57 -21.34
C VAL A 596 -7.58 27.70 -21.53
N GLN A 597 -7.78 28.13 -22.78
CA GLN A 597 -8.77 29.16 -23.14
C GLN A 597 -10.18 28.68 -22.77
N GLY A 598 -11.00 29.53 -22.21
CA GLY A 598 -12.37 29.21 -21.81
C GLY A 598 -12.50 28.49 -20.45
N ILE A 599 -11.42 27.91 -19.89
CA ILE A 599 -11.49 27.26 -18.58
C ILE A 599 -11.93 28.25 -17.48
N GLU A 600 -11.40 29.49 -17.53
CA GLU A 600 -11.77 30.52 -16.56
C GLU A 600 -13.26 30.88 -16.64
N GLU A 601 -13.79 31.07 -17.83
CA GLU A 601 -15.21 31.40 -18.04
C GLU A 601 -16.12 30.26 -17.57
N LYS A 602 -15.79 29.03 -17.92
CA LYS A 602 -16.52 27.84 -17.45
C LYS A 602 -16.46 27.71 -15.92
N THR A 603 -15.28 27.97 -15.33
CA THR A 603 -15.12 27.93 -13.85
C THR A 603 -15.99 28.97 -13.16
N VAL A 604 -15.97 30.22 -13.65
CA VAL A 604 -16.80 31.30 -13.10
C VAL A 604 -18.27 30.92 -13.18
N LYS A 605 -18.74 30.41 -14.34
CA LYS A 605 -20.12 29.95 -14.50
C LYS A 605 -20.54 28.89 -13.50
N LEU A 606 -19.69 27.89 -13.26
CA LEU A 606 -19.95 26.83 -12.27
C LEU A 606 -20.00 27.37 -10.83
N GLY A 607 -19.28 28.44 -10.55
CA GLY A 607 -19.21 29.08 -9.24
C GLY A 607 -20.21 30.20 -9.01
N GLU A 608 -21.00 30.62 -10.01
CA GLU A 608 -21.94 31.76 -9.87
C GLU A 608 -23.01 31.54 -8.81
N GLU A 609 -23.58 30.32 -8.77
CA GLU A 609 -24.58 29.93 -7.77
C GLU A 609 -23.97 28.78 -6.93
N ALA A 610 -23.20 29.17 -5.93
CA ALA A 610 -22.40 28.25 -5.12
C ALA A 610 -22.98 28.06 -3.72
N LEU A 611 -22.57 27.01 -3.05
CA LEU A 611 -22.89 26.78 -1.64
C LEU A 611 -22.11 27.77 -0.77
N GLU A 612 -22.84 28.58 -0.03
CA GLU A 612 -22.33 29.62 0.87
C GLU A 612 -22.41 29.18 2.34
N ASN A 613 -21.77 29.95 3.23
CA ASN A 613 -21.81 29.74 4.68
C ASN A 613 -21.45 28.31 5.10
N VAL A 614 -20.57 27.66 4.34
CA VAL A 614 -20.22 26.25 4.54
C VAL A 614 -19.58 26.04 5.92
N LYS A 615 -20.15 25.08 6.67
CA LYS A 615 -19.60 24.60 7.94
C LYS A 615 -19.35 23.11 7.84
N MET A 616 -18.12 22.70 8.09
CA MET A 616 -17.73 21.30 8.17
C MET A 616 -17.50 20.89 9.63
N GLY A 617 -18.39 20.02 10.13
CA GLY A 617 -18.22 19.33 11.40
C GLY A 617 -17.69 17.90 11.20
N THR A 618 -17.57 17.16 12.30
CA THR A 618 -17.05 15.78 12.26
C THR A 618 -17.93 14.84 11.41
N ASN A 619 -19.25 14.97 11.49
CA ASN A 619 -20.21 14.12 10.80
C ASN A 619 -21.32 14.92 10.11
N GLU A 620 -21.11 16.18 9.84
CA GLU A 620 -22.10 17.07 9.28
C GLU A 620 -21.44 18.14 8.40
N ILE A 621 -22.08 18.42 7.27
CA ILE A 621 -21.76 19.55 6.40
C ILE A 621 -23.04 20.35 6.24
N THR A 622 -22.99 21.66 6.45
CA THR A 622 -24.12 22.55 6.24
C THR A 622 -23.73 23.75 5.40
N GLY A 623 -24.69 24.34 4.72
CA GLY A 623 -24.53 25.57 3.95
C GLY A 623 -25.84 26.02 3.35
N ASP A 624 -25.84 27.21 2.77
CA ASP A 624 -27.00 27.83 2.13
C ASP A 624 -26.72 28.02 0.63
N ILE A 625 -27.71 27.87 -0.21
CA ILE A 625 -27.59 28.11 -1.64
C ILE A 625 -28.87 28.71 -2.21
N SER A 626 -28.71 29.60 -3.19
CA SER A 626 -29.84 30.10 -3.97
C SER A 626 -29.61 29.82 -5.44
N VAL A 627 -30.54 29.12 -6.07
CA VAL A 627 -30.50 28.80 -7.51
C VAL A 627 -31.63 29.45 -8.27
N SER A 628 -31.32 30.03 -9.41
CA SER A 628 -32.29 30.77 -10.26
C SER A 628 -33.17 29.82 -11.08
N GLU A 629 -32.67 28.65 -11.40
CA GLU A 629 -33.34 27.60 -12.14
C GLU A 629 -33.00 26.23 -11.54
N ARG A 630 -33.56 25.15 -12.08
CA ARG A 630 -33.22 23.78 -11.64
C ARG A 630 -31.75 23.49 -11.96
N LYS A 631 -30.99 23.10 -10.94
CA LYS A 631 -29.55 22.80 -11.06
C LYS A 631 -29.15 21.57 -10.25
N ALA A 632 -28.02 20.98 -10.63
CA ALA A 632 -27.33 20.00 -9.79
C ALA A 632 -26.25 20.69 -8.95
N LEU A 633 -26.41 20.71 -7.64
CA LEU A 633 -25.35 21.09 -6.70
C LEU A 633 -24.38 19.92 -6.57
N VAL A 634 -23.17 20.11 -7.02
CA VAL A 634 -22.06 19.17 -6.80
C VAL A 634 -21.24 19.61 -5.59
N LEU A 635 -21.04 18.69 -4.66
CA LEU A 635 -20.12 18.88 -3.55
C LEU A 635 -18.83 18.11 -3.86
N SER A 636 -17.71 18.81 -3.85
CA SER A 636 -16.38 18.21 -4.09
C SER A 636 -15.91 17.35 -2.91
N VAL A 637 -16.81 16.56 -2.35
CA VAL A 637 -16.59 15.61 -1.26
C VAL A 637 -16.77 14.20 -1.82
N PRO A 638 -15.83 13.28 -1.56
CA PRO A 638 -15.93 11.92 -2.08
C PRO A 638 -17.23 11.22 -1.66
N TYR A 639 -17.90 10.62 -2.63
CA TYR A 639 -19.18 9.92 -2.39
C TYR A 639 -18.99 8.73 -1.43
N SER A 640 -19.87 8.64 -0.45
CA SER A 640 -19.98 7.49 0.42
C SER A 640 -21.43 7.18 0.76
N LYS A 641 -21.78 5.90 0.78
CA LYS A 641 -23.12 5.42 1.21
C LYS A 641 -23.48 5.80 2.66
N GLY A 642 -22.53 6.35 3.42
CA GLY A 642 -22.76 6.82 4.78
C GLY A 642 -23.40 8.20 4.86
N PHE A 643 -23.40 8.98 3.78
CA PHE A 643 -24.02 10.29 3.75
C PHE A 643 -25.54 10.20 3.51
N THR A 644 -26.26 11.03 4.23
CA THR A 644 -27.69 11.33 4.01
C THR A 644 -27.82 12.83 3.83
N ALA A 645 -28.48 13.25 2.78
CA ALA A 645 -28.67 14.64 2.43
C ALA A 645 -30.06 15.14 2.74
N TYR A 646 -30.14 16.38 3.20
CA TYR A 646 -31.41 17.09 3.47
C TYR A 646 -31.36 18.44 2.76
N VAL A 647 -32.47 18.76 2.08
CA VAL A 647 -32.76 20.10 1.50
C VAL A 647 -33.98 20.64 2.21
N ASP A 648 -33.84 21.80 2.85
CA ASP A 648 -34.89 22.43 3.65
C ASP A 648 -35.50 21.49 4.71
N GLY A 649 -34.64 20.70 5.34
CA GLY A 649 -34.97 19.71 6.35
C GLY A 649 -35.63 18.43 5.84
N LYS A 650 -35.85 18.27 4.52
CA LYS A 650 -36.37 17.05 3.90
C LYS A 650 -35.27 16.20 3.35
N GLU A 651 -35.28 14.89 3.65
CA GLU A 651 -34.36 13.95 3.05
C GLU A 651 -34.49 13.92 1.52
N THR A 652 -33.36 14.06 0.83
CA THR A 652 -33.26 14.19 -0.62
C THR A 652 -32.31 13.16 -1.18
N LYS A 653 -32.58 12.68 -2.41
CA LYS A 653 -31.72 11.71 -3.10
C LYS A 653 -30.31 12.31 -3.30
N LEU A 654 -29.32 11.67 -2.72
CA LEU A 654 -27.90 11.96 -2.96
C LEU A 654 -27.37 11.01 -4.02
N GLN A 655 -26.74 11.54 -5.08
CA GLN A 655 -26.20 10.75 -6.18
C GLN A 655 -24.66 10.80 -6.19
N LYS A 656 -24.01 9.75 -6.70
CA LYS A 656 -22.61 9.79 -7.08
C LYS A 656 -22.48 10.65 -8.34
N ALA A 657 -21.57 11.59 -8.34
CA ALA A 657 -21.35 12.52 -9.44
C ALA A 657 -19.89 12.57 -9.83
N ASN A 658 -19.59 12.77 -11.11
CA ASN A 658 -18.23 12.95 -11.63
C ASN A 658 -17.30 11.85 -11.11
N THR A 659 -17.77 10.63 -11.07
CA THR A 659 -17.07 9.41 -10.58
C THR A 659 -16.72 9.46 -9.08
N MET A 660 -16.32 10.61 -8.54
CA MET A 660 -15.80 10.72 -7.17
C MET A 660 -16.73 11.49 -6.22
N PHE A 661 -17.48 12.48 -6.69
CA PHE A 661 -18.17 13.47 -5.86
C PHE A 661 -19.64 13.11 -5.55
N MET A 662 -20.30 14.00 -4.86
CA MET A 662 -21.73 13.89 -4.52
C MET A 662 -22.53 14.98 -5.20
N ALA A 663 -23.75 14.67 -5.63
CA ALA A 663 -24.66 15.67 -6.18
C ALA A 663 -26.10 15.58 -5.63
N LEU A 664 -26.75 16.73 -5.61
CA LEU A 664 -28.17 16.94 -5.30
C LEU A 664 -28.80 17.75 -6.42
N GLU A 665 -29.99 17.35 -6.90
CA GLU A 665 -30.80 18.23 -7.77
C GLU A 665 -31.63 19.20 -6.92
N LEU A 666 -31.59 20.47 -7.27
CA LEU A 666 -32.28 21.57 -6.59
C LEU A 666 -33.29 22.20 -7.53
N GLU A 667 -34.47 22.49 -7.02
CA GLU A 667 -35.48 23.35 -7.68
C GLU A 667 -35.09 24.83 -7.54
N PRO A 668 -35.61 25.73 -8.37
CA PRO A 668 -35.39 27.19 -8.21
C PRO A 668 -35.76 27.66 -6.83
N GLY A 669 -34.91 28.47 -6.19
CA GLY A 669 -35.14 29.02 -4.85
C GLY A 669 -33.91 29.07 -3.96
N SER A 670 -34.15 29.51 -2.72
CA SER A 670 -33.12 29.48 -1.66
C SER A 670 -33.28 28.24 -0.79
N HIS A 671 -32.23 27.51 -0.56
CA HIS A 671 -32.25 26.23 0.13
C HIS A 671 -31.20 26.17 1.25
N GLU A 672 -31.60 25.55 2.35
CA GLU A 672 -30.67 25.10 3.40
C GLU A 672 -30.25 23.66 3.09
N ILE A 673 -28.94 23.45 2.92
CA ILE A 673 -28.35 22.15 2.62
C ILE A 673 -27.71 21.58 3.89
N ARG A 674 -28.04 20.32 4.20
CA ARG A 674 -27.44 19.61 5.31
C ARG A 674 -27.14 18.16 4.92
N LEU A 675 -25.86 17.78 5.04
CA LEU A 675 -25.44 16.40 4.89
C LEU A 675 -25.01 15.87 6.25
N THR A 676 -25.47 14.67 6.60
CA THR A 676 -25.06 13.97 7.81
C THR A 676 -24.36 12.66 7.45
N TYR A 677 -23.33 12.29 8.19
CA TYR A 677 -22.58 11.07 7.94
C TYR A 677 -22.74 10.07 9.08
N CYS A 678 -23.03 8.85 8.72
CA CYS A 678 -22.98 7.69 9.64
C CYS A 678 -22.22 6.55 8.96
N THR A 679 -21.20 6.02 9.62
CA THR A 679 -20.41 4.92 9.06
C THR A 679 -21.32 3.78 8.59
N PRO A 680 -21.23 3.35 7.33
CA PRO A 680 -22.02 2.24 6.81
C PRO A 680 -21.93 1.00 7.68
N TYR A 681 -23.07 0.31 7.87
CA TYR A 681 -23.20 -0.89 8.70
C TYR A 681 -22.95 -0.73 10.22
N LEU A 682 -22.63 0.47 10.72
CA LEU A 682 -22.40 0.71 12.15
C LEU A 682 -23.63 0.33 13.01
N LYS A 683 -24.83 0.78 12.60
CA LYS A 683 -26.10 0.47 13.29
C LYS A 683 -26.39 -1.04 13.33
N ALA A 684 -26.16 -1.73 12.21
CA ALA A 684 -26.32 -3.19 12.15
C ALA A 684 -25.27 -3.90 13.03
N GLY A 685 -24.03 -3.41 13.04
CA GLY A 685 -22.96 -3.90 13.91
C GLY A 685 -23.30 -3.73 15.38
N MET A 686 -23.86 -2.58 15.79
CA MET A 686 -24.32 -2.35 17.16
C MET A 686 -25.39 -3.35 17.60
N LEU A 687 -26.41 -3.58 16.75
CA LEU A 687 -27.48 -4.56 17.03
C LEU A 687 -26.91 -5.97 17.20
N LEU A 688 -26.03 -6.38 16.32
CA LEU A 688 -25.35 -7.69 16.41
C LEU A 688 -24.49 -7.80 17.68
N SER A 689 -23.80 -6.73 18.08
CA SER A 689 -22.97 -6.72 19.29
C SER A 689 -23.83 -6.88 20.55
N VAL A 690 -24.96 -6.19 20.64
CA VAL A 690 -25.92 -6.34 21.75
C VAL A 690 -26.46 -7.76 21.80
N LEU A 691 -26.88 -8.33 20.65
CA LEU A 691 -27.37 -9.70 20.58
C LEU A 691 -26.29 -10.70 20.99
N GLY A 692 -25.05 -10.52 20.54
CA GLY A 692 -23.90 -11.34 20.93
C GLY A 692 -23.63 -11.32 22.42
N LEU A 693 -23.71 -10.14 23.05
CA LEU A 693 -23.59 -9.99 24.51
C LEU A 693 -24.70 -10.73 25.27
N VAL A 694 -25.94 -10.62 24.82
CA VAL A 694 -27.10 -11.33 25.41
C VAL A 694 -26.88 -12.85 25.35
N ILE A 695 -26.49 -13.37 24.16
CA ILE A 695 -26.22 -14.80 23.98
C ILE A 695 -25.05 -15.24 24.89
N TYR A 696 -23.97 -14.46 24.98
CA TYR A 696 -22.83 -14.73 25.83
C TYR A 696 -23.26 -14.85 27.31
N VAL A 697 -24.04 -13.88 27.80
CA VAL A 697 -24.56 -13.87 29.16
C VAL A 697 -25.42 -15.14 29.44
N MET A 698 -26.32 -15.50 28.51
CA MET A 698 -27.12 -16.73 28.61
C MET A 698 -26.26 -17.99 28.69
N LEU A 699 -25.21 -18.07 27.87
CA LEU A 699 -24.28 -19.23 27.87
C LEU A 699 -23.51 -19.34 29.19
N VAL A 700 -23.08 -18.19 29.77
CA VAL A 700 -22.38 -18.17 31.07
C VAL A 700 -23.31 -18.63 32.20
N PHE A 701 -24.55 -18.15 32.25
CA PHE A 701 -25.52 -18.56 33.30
C PHE A 701 -25.99 -20.01 33.14
N ARG A 702 -26.13 -20.52 31.90
CA ARG A 702 -26.44 -21.93 31.63
C ARG A 702 -25.35 -22.89 32.12
N LYS A 703 -24.10 -22.44 32.15
CA LYS A 703 -22.96 -23.25 32.62
C LYS A 703 -22.84 -23.31 34.15
N LYS A 704 -23.56 -22.43 34.89
CA LYS A 704 -23.59 -22.40 36.36
C LYS A 704 -24.72 -23.24 36.98
N LYS A 705 -25.65 -23.75 36.16
CA LYS A 705 -26.63 -24.77 36.52
C LYS A 705 -26.14 -26.13 35.99
#